data_6d9b868f94dea1e443d241743ad43314
#
_entry.id   6d9b868f94dea1e443d241743ad43314
#
_cell.length_a   1.000
_cell.length_b   1.000
_cell.length_c   1.000
_cell.angle_alpha   90.00
_cell.angle_beta   90.00
_cell.angle_gamma   90.00
#
_symmetry.space_group_name_H-M   'P 1'
#
loop_
_entity.id
_entity.type
_entity.pdbx_description
1 polymer ?
#
loop_
_entity_poly.entity_id
_entity_poly.type
_entity_poly.pdbx_seq_one_letter_code
_entity_poly.pdbx_strand_id
1 'polypeptide(L)'
;SFGVTTLTGALTATSVGDITQTGAISTGAPSSITSTTGDITLNNAGNSFFGATSFSGQGVSVAAAGNLEALIAATGNASVTSAGNLIVGGTAVNLATSSGGTTSFGATTLTGGLTTTSVGDITQTGAIVTGAPSSITSTTGDITLTNPGNSFFGATSFAGVDVTVAAAGNLTALIAATGDASVTSAGNLTVGGSAINLSTTSAGTTSFGVTTLTGALTATSVGDITQTGAITTGAPSTITSSTGDITLNNAGNSFFGATSLVASLGDLSFAGSVTGNLSTTSAGTTSFGTTTLTGALTANSVGDITQTGAITTGAPSSITSTTGDITLNNAGNSFFGATSFSGQDVSVAASGALTATVAATGNAAFSATGDLTVSGLATNLTTNSGGATSFGTTTLTGNLSATSVGDITQTGVLTVGGTSNLSSSLGDIVLTNPNNTFGGLVTAAANEIGLTASGNLSTQLTATSDAVVTASGNLNVAGTAVNLTTSSGGATSFGATTLTGGLTSNSVGDITQTGPVITGAASSLTSSTGDIILTHPGNSFSGATSLTATIGDIRFGGTVNGNLNTNAGGATTFAATTVNGNLGVLSGGDITQTGPLIVTGTSSLVSTTGDIVLTNPANQFGGQVTATGDDISLSATGDLNVDFTATGVTTLNNTGNLTVTGTGVDLNVTTLGNAAVGNLTLTGNLNMNVEGFASIVTGATANVAGTATLVSPNSVLEKNGNSLGFADKPRVPSSGGSVGTFVLNAARFNLPAPGTGTSALVEGALAVGELAAPRGHVTPGFEGSVPKAFVIRRPEAPAPTGLGNGYFTSVDRGLGEGGFRVIYPKVNLGQAYYVGAQAAEAGVEETAAK
;
A
#
# COMPACT_ATOMS: atom_id res chain seq x y z
N SER A 1 -44.82 -0.19 -85.83
CA SER A 1 -43.62 0.64 -85.83
C SER A 1 -44.01 2.06 -86.26
N PHE A 2 -43.35 3.09 -85.63
CA PHE A 2 -43.56 4.47 -86.02
C PHE A 2 -42.36 5.01 -86.79
N GLY A 3 -42.65 5.68 -87.93
CA GLY A 3 -41.67 6.55 -88.63
C GLY A 3 -41.54 7.89 -87.86
N VAL A 4 -40.96 8.92 -88.57
CA VAL A 4 -40.98 10.31 -88.01
C VAL A 4 -42.50 10.67 -87.86
N THR A 5 -42.88 10.96 -86.58
CA THR A 5 -44.23 11.24 -86.19
C THR A 5 -44.30 12.55 -85.38
N THR A 6 -45.05 13.57 -85.88
CA THR A 6 -45.26 14.83 -85.21
C THR A 6 -46.73 15.08 -85.00
N LEU A 7 -47.17 15.14 -83.76
CA LEU A 7 -48.58 15.36 -83.37
C LEU A 7 -48.66 16.67 -82.54
N THR A 8 -49.64 17.51 -82.83
CA THR A 8 -50.02 18.62 -82.01
C THR A 8 -50.92 18.26 -80.85
N GLY A 9 -51.40 17.06 -80.83
CA GLY A 9 -52.24 16.41 -79.80
C GLY A 9 -51.55 15.14 -79.19
N ALA A 10 -52.36 14.36 -78.56
CA ALA A 10 -51.97 13.09 -77.93
C ALA A 10 -51.75 11.96 -79.01
N LEU A 11 -50.82 11.06 -78.68
CA LEU A 11 -50.68 9.74 -79.35
C LEU A 11 -51.40 8.66 -78.52
N THR A 12 -52.39 7.99 -79.10
CA THR A 12 -52.90 6.78 -78.53
C THR A 12 -52.58 5.61 -79.46
N ALA A 13 -51.76 4.69 -79.01
CA ALA A 13 -51.33 3.52 -79.83
C ALA A 13 -51.55 2.26 -79.00
N THR A 14 -52.24 1.29 -79.64
CA THR A 14 -52.44 -0.05 -79.01
C THR A 14 -51.99 -1.09 -80.00
N SER A 15 -51.19 -2.05 -79.57
CA SER A 15 -50.74 -3.22 -80.44
C SER A 15 -50.82 -4.48 -79.54
N VAL A 16 -51.06 -5.61 -80.26
CA VAL A 16 -50.92 -6.93 -79.60
C VAL A 16 -49.41 -7.28 -79.41
N GLY A 17 -48.64 -7.09 -80.47
CA GLY A 17 -47.17 -7.33 -80.44
C GLY A 17 -46.37 -6.05 -80.25
N ASP A 18 -45.10 -6.12 -80.62
CA ASP A 18 -44.11 -5.05 -80.34
C ASP A 18 -44.50 -3.70 -80.95
N ILE A 19 -44.22 -2.64 -80.20
CA ILE A 19 -44.32 -1.29 -80.72
C ILE A 19 -42.88 -0.75 -80.84
N THR A 20 -42.46 -0.47 -82.03
CA THR A 20 -41.10 0.03 -82.37
C THR A 20 -41.15 1.38 -83.07
N GLN A 21 -40.01 2.01 -83.36
CA GLN A 21 -39.86 3.23 -84.15
C GLN A 21 -38.64 3.17 -85.08
N THR A 22 -38.75 3.83 -86.21
CA THR A 22 -37.66 4.09 -87.15
C THR A 22 -37.34 5.57 -87.24
N GLY A 23 -38.23 6.45 -86.74
CA GLY A 23 -38.03 7.92 -86.68
C GLY A 23 -38.46 8.51 -85.38
N ALA A 24 -38.16 9.78 -85.14
CA ALA A 24 -38.51 10.46 -83.92
C ALA A 24 -40.00 10.68 -83.77
N ILE A 25 -40.58 10.56 -82.56
CA ILE A 25 -41.97 10.81 -82.21
C ILE A 25 -42.08 12.09 -81.42
N SER A 26 -42.89 13.06 -81.83
CA SER A 26 -43.24 14.27 -81.15
C SER A 26 -44.74 14.36 -80.88
N THR A 27 -45.12 14.53 -79.60
CA THR A 27 -46.54 14.68 -79.21
C THR A 27 -46.79 16.00 -78.54
N GLY A 28 -47.99 16.57 -78.75
CA GLY A 28 -48.35 17.88 -78.16
C GLY A 28 -49.31 17.80 -76.96
N ALA A 29 -49.67 16.55 -76.55
CA ALA A 29 -50.51 16.30 -75.35
C ALA A 29 -50.19 14.92 -74.74
N PRO A 30 -50.63 14.72 -73.50
CA PRO A 30 -50.45 13.42 -72.79
C PRO A 30 -50.88 12.23 -73.68
N SER A 31 -50.06 11.20 -73.72
CA SER A 31 -50.14 10.11 -74.67
C SER A 31 -50.28 8.75 -73.97
N SER A 32 -50.82 7.77 -74.69
CA SER A 32 -50.98 6.38 -74.17
C SER A 32 -50.49 5.39 -75.24
N ILE A 33 -49.48 4.60 -74.91
CA ILE A 33 -48.82 3.63 -75.75
C ILE A 33 -48.93 2.25 -75.08
N THR A 34 -49.67 1.31 -75.69
CA THR A 34 -49.97 0.01 -75.08
C THR A 34 -49.64 -1.13 -76.04
N SER A 35 -48.76 -2.02 -75.58
CA SER A 35 -48.63 -3.35 -76.20
C SER A 35 -49.19 -4.41 -75.26
N THR A 36 -50.10 -5.28 -75.72
CA THR A 36 -50.73 -6.24 -74.79
C THR A 36 -49.90 -7.47 -74.51
N THR A 37 -48.99 -7.88 -75.40
CA THR A 37 -48.16 -9.08 -75.28
C THR A 37 -46.69 -8.83 -75.73
N GLY A 38 -46.39 -7.66 -76.34
CA GLY A 38 -45.04 -7.34 -76.84
C GLY A 38 -44.37 -6.26 -76.17
N ASP A 39 -43.18 -5.92 -76.60
CA ASP A 39 -42.34 -4.89 -76.08
C ASP A 39 -42.66 -3.51 -76.69
N ILE A 40 -42.40 -2.45 -75.93
CA ILE A 40 -42.36 -1.06 -76.41
C ILE A 40 -40.94 -0.65 -76.52
N THR A 41 -40.43 -0.42 -77.74
CA THR A 41 -39.06 0.07 -77.97
C THR A 41 -39.09 1.38 -78.77
N LEU A 42 -39.06 2.50 -78.02
CA LEU A 42 -39.09 3.89 -78.53
C LEU A 42 -37.83 4.62 -78.15
N ASN A 43 -36.64 4.17 -78.62
CA ASN A 43 -35.32 4.58 -78.17
C ASN A 43 -34.72 5.70 -79.04
N ASN A 44 -35.47 6.34 -79.91
CA ASN A 44 -34.93 7.41 -80.70
C ASN A 44 -34.65 8.63 -79.79
N ALA A 45 -33.42 9.07 -79.72
CA ALA A 45 -33.01 10.23 -78.88
C ALA A 45 -33.68 11.55 -79.29
N GLY A 46 -34.33 11.61 -80.48
CA GLY A 46 -35.10 12.78 -80.91
C GLY A 46 -36.58 12.78 -80.48
N ASN A 47 -37.06 11.79 -79.72
CA ASN A 47 -38.44 11.75 -79.27
C ASN A 47 -38.71 12.94 -78.26
N SER A 48 -39.95 13.47 -78.38
CA SER A 48 -40.45 14.55 -77.56
C SER A 48 -41.87 14.24 -77.14
N PHE A 49 -42.10 13.82 -75.89
CA PHE A 49 -43.44 13.49 -75.38
C PHE A 49 -43.90 14.67 -74.47
N PHE A 50 -45.02 15.29 -74.86
CA PHE A 50 -45.56 16.37 -74.03
C PHE A 50 -46.55 15.83 -73.00
N GLY A 51 -46.25 16.18 -71.70
CA GLY A 51 -47.04 15.77 -70.56
C GLY A 51 -46.95 14.28 -70.20
N ALA A 52 -47.80 13.82 -69.31
CA ALA A 52 -47.73 12.46 -68.76
C ALA A 52 -48.05 11.41 -69.88
N THR A 53 -47.10 10.60 -70.23
CA THR A 53 -47.27 9.55 -71.23
C THR A 53 -47.23 8.15 -70.60
N SER A 54 -48.25 7.39 -70.79
CA SER A 54 -48.33 6.04 -70.29
C SER A 54 -47.75 5.02 -71.34
N PHE A 55 -46.91 4.11 -70.81
CA PHE A 55 -46.25 3.03 -71.54
C PHE A 55 -46.65 1.71 -70.89
N SER A 56 -47.46 0.88 -71.55
CA SER A 56 -47.88 -0.41 -71.02
C SER A 56 -47.46 -1.53 -72.01
N GLY A 57 -46.57 -2.43 -71.53
CA GLY A 57 -46.03 -3.50 -72.34
C GLY A 57 -45.39 -4.64 -71.56
N GLN A 58 -44.85 -5.67 -72.31
CA GLN A 58 -44.01 -6.66 -71.68
C GLN A 58 -42.74 -5.99 -71.23
N GLY A 59 -41.84 -5.59 -72.09
CA GLY A 59 -40.74 -4.73 -71.85
C GLY A 59 -41.03 -3.29 -72.30
N VAL A 60 -40.45 -2.27 -71.69
CA VAL A 60 -40.61 -0.88 -72.05
C VAL A 60 -39.25 -0.23 -72.16
N SER A 61 -38.90 0.24 -73.34
CA SER A 61 -37.64 1.00 -73.51
C SER A 61 -37.93 2.31 -74.20
N VAL A 62 -37.73 3.42 -73.58
CA VAL A 62 -38.13 4.76 -74.07
C VAL A 62 -36.97 5.75 -73.91
N ALA A 63 -36.70 6.57 -74.91
CA ALA A 63 -35.77 7.72 -74.79
C ALA A 63 -36.49 8.97 -75.31
N ALA A 64 -36.12 10.15 -74.68
CA ALA A 64 -36.62 11.45 -75.04
C ALA A 64 -35.49 12.45 -75.17
N ALA A 65 -35.59 13.42 -76.06
CA ALA A 65 -34.63 14.51 -76.28
C ALA A 65 -34.69 15.66 -75.27
N GLY A 66 -35.72 15.69 -74.46
CA GLY A 66 -35.96 16.69 -73.47
C GLY A 66 -36.61 16.11 -72.24
N ASN A 67 -37.41 16.92 -71.53
CA ASN A 67 -38.12 16.41 -70.33
C ASN A 67 -39.10 15.30 -70.71
N LEU A 68 -39.23 14.30 -69.85
CA LEU A 68 -40.14 13.18 -70.01
C LEU A 68 -40.92 12.91 -68.73
N GLU A 69 -42.23 12.78 -68.88
CA GLU A 69 -43.10 12.29 -67.80
C GLU A 69 -43.63 10.90 -68.24
N ALA A 70 -43.17 9.85 -67.61
CA ALA A 70 -43.43 8.47 -67.98
C ALA A 70 -44.17 7.67 -66.89
N LEU A 71 -45.40 7.20 -67.23
CA LEU A 71 -46.11 6.23 -66.42
C LEU A 71 -45.90 4.80 -67.00
N ILE A 72 -45.19 3.98 -66.32
CA ILE A 72 -44.76 2.65 -66.73
C ILE A 72 -45.72 1.58 -66.22
N ALA A 73 -46.19 0.67 -67.10
CA ALA A 73 -46.91 -0.55 -66.74
C ALA A 73 -46.26 -1.72 -67.48
N ALA A 74 -45.03 -2.06 -67.06
CA ALA A 74 -44.32 -3.19 -67.70
C ALA A 74 -44.50 -4.46 -66.90
N THR A 75 -44.77 -5.59 -67.59
CA THR A 75 -44.75 -6.90 -66.91
C THR A 75 -43.35 -7.51 -66.89
N GLY A 76 -42.39 -6.98 -67.60
CA GLY A 76 -41.00 -7.28 -67.64
C GLY A 76 -40.15 -6.07 -67.20
N ASN A 77 -38.97 -5.88 -67.83
CA ASN A 77 -38.07 -4.80 -67.52
C ASN A 77 -38.45 -3.48 -68.21
N ALA A 78 -38.18 -2.37 -67.58
CA ALA A 78 -38.33 -1.04 -68.17
C ALA A 78 -37.00 -0.28 -68.21
N SER A 79 -36.76 0.50 -69.29
CA SER A 79 -35.63 1.36 -69.45
C SER A 79 -36.15 2.77 -69.91
N VAL A 80 -35.90 3.82 -69.22
CA VAL A 80 -36.37 5.15 -69.52
C VAL A 80 -35.22 6.14 -69.49
N THR A 81 -34.98 6.80 -70.66
CA THR A 81 -33.92 7.78 -70.84
C THR A 81 -34.50 9.15 -71.16
N SER A 82 -34.06 10.19 -70.50
CA SER A 82 -34.42 11.59 -70.82
C SER A 82 -33.15 12.46 -70.89
N ALA A 83 -33.02 13.22 -72.00
CA ALA A 83 -31.90 14.20 -72.03
C ALA A 83 -32.15 15.44 -71.15
N GLY A 84 -33.38 15.65 -70.67
CA GLY A 84 -33.80 16.68 -69.72
C GLY A 84 -34.24 16.04 -68.40
N ASN A 85 -35.21 16.64 -67.74
CA ASN A 85 -35.78 16.11 -66.48
C ASN A 85 -36.67 14.90 -66.76
N LEU A 86 -36.66 13.96 -65.82
CA LEU A 86 -37.47 12.73 -65.89
C LEU A 86 -38.45 12.69 -64.69
N ILE A 87 -39.74 12.55 -65.00
CA ILE A 87 -40.72 12.13 -64.02
C ILE A 87 -41.11 10.70 -64.42
N VAL A 88 -40.97 9.76 -63.49
CA VAL A 88 -41.26 8.34 -63.78
C VAL A 88 -41.93 7.66 -62.60
N GLY A 89 -42.92 6.82 -62.88
CA GLY A 89 -43.57 6.01 -61.88
C GLY A 89 -44.24 4.78 -62.54
N GLY A 90 -44.79 3.90 -61.66
CA GLY A 90 -45.57 2.74 -62.19
C GLY A 90 -44.95 1.38 -61.81
N THR A 91 -45.10 0.36 -62.64
CA THR A 91 -44.72 -0.99 -62.32
C THR A 91 -43.80 -1.61 -63.37
N ALA A 92 -42.78 -2.39 -62.94
CA ALA A 92 -41.91 -3.20 -63.79
C ALA A 92 -41.31 -4.37 -62.97
N VAL A 93 -40.61 -5.26 -63.65
CA VAL A 93 -39.67 -6.17 -62.98
C VAL A 93 -38.49 -5.35 -62.53
N ASN A 94 -37.64 -4.87 -63.45
CA ASN A 94 -36.58 -3.94 -63.12
C ASN A 94 -36.83 -2.62 -63.81
N LEU A 95 -36.45 -1.52 -63.18
CA LEU A 95 -36.52 -0.22 -63.85
C LEU A 95 -35.11 0.41 -63.90
N ALA A 96 -34.70 0.70 -65.15
CA ALA A 96 -33.46 1.47 -65.37
C ALA A 96 -33.87 2.87 -65.89
N THR A 97 -33.37 3.94 -65.21
CA THR A 97 -33.61 5.29 -65.64
C THR A 97 -32.29 6.04 -65.82
N SER A 98 -32.26 6.95 -66.83
CA SER A 98 -31.16 7.88 -67.03
C SER A 98 -31.69 9.24 -67.40
N SER A 99 -31.25 10.27 -66.67
CA SER A 99 -31.72 11.65 -66.85
C SER A 99 -30.53 12.60 -66.99
N GLY A 100 -30.62 13.48 -68.05
CA GLY A 100 -29.67 14.55 -68.20
C GLY A 100 -29.96 15.78 -67.25
N GLY A 101 -31.11 15.76 -66.59
CA GLY A 101 -31.52 16.78 -65.59
C GLY A 101 -31.87 16.10 -64.26
N THR A 102 -32.99 16.49 -63.64
CA THR A 102 -33.51 15.87 -62.42
C THR A 102 -34.33 14.60 -62.71
N THR A 103 -34.42 13.73 -61.72
CA THR A 103 -35.36 12.59 -61.76
C THR A 103 -36.35 12.66 -60.62
N SER A 104 -37.65 12.60 -60.90
CA SER A 104 -38.68 12.52 -59.86
C SER A 104 -39.48 11.24 -60.00
N PHE A 105 -39.54 10.44 -58.95
CA PHE A 105 -40.29 9.18 -58.92
C PHE A 105 -41.71 9.40 -58.40
N GLY A 106 -42.70 9.07 -59.24
CA GLY A 106 -44.07 8.78 -58.79
C GLY A 106 -44.15 7.49 -57.98
N ALA A 107 -45.36 7.04 -57.66
CA ALA A 107 -45.51 5.72 -57.05
C ALA A 107 -44.90 4.64 -58.00
N THR A 108 -43.88 3.94 -57.49
CA THR A 108 -43.06 3.00 -58.27
C THR A 108 -43.03 1.64 -57.55
N THR A 109 -43.48 0.58 -58.19
CA THR A 109 -43.44 -0.77 -57.60
C THR A 109 -42.71 -1.74 -58.53
N LEU A 110 -41.60 -2.23 -58.10
CA LEU A 110 -40.73 -3.16 -58.82
C LEU A 110 -40.69 -4.52 -58.11
N THR A 111 -40.81 -5.60 -58.87
CA THR A 111 -40.56 -6.98 -58.35
C THR A 111 -39.05 -7.29 -58.36
N GLY A 112 -38.23 -6.52 -59.06
CA GLY A 112 -36.77 -6.52 -59.08
C GLY A 112 -36.21 -5.21 -58.61
N GLY A 113 -35.03 -4.83 -59.14
CA GLY A 113 -34.27 -3.63 -58.68
C GLY A 113 -34.52 -2.35 -59.46
N LEU A 114 -34.18 -1.24 -58.86
CA LEU A 114 -34.11 0.08 -59.48
C LEU A 114 -32.65 0.45 -59.77
N THR A 115 -32.39 0.80 -61.05
CA THR A 115 -31.08 1.42 -61.39
C THR A 115 -31.36 2.83 -61.96
N THR A 116 -30.90 3.84 -61.28
CA THR A 116 -31.15 5.23 -61.65
C THR A 116 -29.83 6.00 -61.72
N THR A 117 -29.68 6.76 -62.85
CA THR A 117 -28.61 7.74 -62.98
C THR A 117 -29.21 9.06 -63.37
N SER A 118 -28.99 10.06 -62.61
CA SER A 118 -29.44 11.44 -62.87
C SER A 118 -28.26 12.40 -62.85
N VAL A 119 -28.25 13.43 -63.70
CA VAL A 119 -27.26 14.50 -63.54
C VAL A 119 -27.66 15.39 -62.37
N GLY A 120 -28.87 15.84 -62.26
CA GLY A 120 -29.42 16.64 -61.16
C GLY A 120 -30.12 15.76 -60.10
N ASP A 121 -30.93 16.43 -59.30
CA ASP A 121 -31.56 15.83 -58.12
C ASP A 121 -32.45 14.62 -58.46
N ILE A 122 -32.46 13.71 -57.53
CA ILE A 122 -33.38 12.56 -57.53
C ILE A 122 -34.37 12.75 -56.38
N THR A 123 -35.64 12.92 -56.72
CA THR A 123 -36.73 13.18 -55.79
C THR A 123 -37.88 12.14 -55.98
N GLN A 124 -38.87 12.24 -55.13
CA GLN A 124 -40.09 11.43 -55.28
C GLN A 124 -41.36 12.17 -54.85
N THR A 125 -42.48 11.80 -55.50
CA THR A 125 -43.83 12.24 -55.09
C THR A 125 -44.67 11.05 -54.60
N GLY A 126 -44.29 9.81 -54.94
CA GLY A 126 -44.92 8.58 -54.45
C GLY A 126 -43.91 7.60 -53.83
N ALA A 127 -44.40 6.52 -53.23
CA ALA A 127 -43.55 5.50 -52.66
C ALA A 127 -42.80 4.70 -53.74
N ILE A 128 -41.57 4.33 -53.46
CA ILE A 128 -40.74 3.41 -54.26
C ILE A 128 -40.66 2.09 -53.52
N VAL A 129 -41.08 1.02 -54.18
CA VAL A 129 -41.00 -0.35 -53.68
C VAL A 129 -40.15 -1.16 -54.65
N THR A 130 -39.07 -1.78 -54.15
CA THR A 130 -38.20 -2.66 -54.94
C THR A 130 -38.16 -4.06 -54.37
N GLY A 131 -38.06 -5.07 -55.22
CA GLY A 131 -37.94 -6.50 -54.84
C GLY A 131 -36.54 -7.08 -54.99
N ALA A 132 -35.58 -6.26 -55.39
CA ALA A 132 -34.16 -6.64 -55.52
C ALA A 132 -33.21 -5.45 -55.17
N PRO A 133 -31.89 -5.70 -54.97
CA PRO A 133 -30.91 -4.64 -54.77
C PRO A 133 -30.97 -3.56 -55.84
N SER A 134 -30.77 -2.31 -55.43
CA SER A 134 -30.95 -1.15 -56.29
C SER A 134 -29.73 -0.23 -56.27
N SER A 135 -29.61 0.60 -57.31
CA SER A 135 -28.53 1.59 -57.43
C SER A 135 -29.13 2.93 -57.87
N ILE A 136 -28.99 3.93 -57.07
CA ILE A 136 -29.56 5.26 -57.25
C ILE A 136 -28.43 6.28 -57.21
N THR A 137 -28.14 6.92 -58.35
CA THR A 137 -26.99 7.81 -58.53
C THR A 137 -27.39 9.14 -59.09
N SER A 138 -27.12 10.20 -58.35
CA SER A 138 -27.07 11.56 -58.87
C SER A 138 -25.60 12.02 -59.00
N THR A 139 -25.24 12.58 -60.16
CA THR A 139 -23.84 12.97 -60.43
C THR A 139 -23.48 14.35 -59.89
N THR A 140 -24.45 15.26 -59.84
CA THR A 140 -24.22 16.64 -59.37
C THR A 140 -25.32 17.19 -58.43
N GLY A 141 -26.38 16.42 -58.20
CA GLY A 141 -27.51 16.79 -57.37
C GLY A 141 -27.71 15.93 -56.14
N ASP A 142 -28.78 16.19 -55.44
CA ASP A 142 -29.16 15.52 -54.21
C ASP A 142 -30.10 14.32 -54.49
N ILE A 143 -30.09 13.38 -53.56
CA ILE A 143 -31.06 12.31 -53.51
C ILE A 143 -32.01 12.53 -52.32
N THR A 144 -33.28 12.80 -52.58
CA THR A 144 -34.30 13.02 -51.54
C THR A 144 -35.46 12.05 -51.75
N LEU A 145 -35.41 10.92 -51.05
CA LEU A 145 -36.38 9.83 -51.11
C LEU A 145 -37.00 9.58 -49.71
N THR A 146 -37.84 10.51 -49.29
CA THR A 146 -38.33 10.57 -47.89
C THR A 146 -39.77 10.08 -47.70
N ASN A 147 -40.36 9.46 -48.72
CA ASN A 147 -41.71 8.94 -48.59
C ASN A 147 -41.76 7.79 -47.57
N PRO A 148 -42.60 7.85 -46.54
CA PRO A 148 -42.68 6.85 -45.51
C PRO A 148 -43.11 5.46 -46.01
N GLY A 149 -43.63 5.38 -47.22
CA GLY A 149 -44.01 4.09 -47.85
C GLY A 149 -42.89 3.41 -48.67
N ASN A 150 -41.71 3.98 -48.74
CA ASN A 150 -40.59 3.37 -49.45
C ASN A 150 -40.20 2.02 -48.84
N SER A 151 -39.90 1.06 -49.71
CA SER A 151 -39.44 -0.26 -49.34
C SER A 151 -38.36 -0.73 -50.33
N PHE A 152 -37.11 -0.75 -49.88
CA PHE A 152 -35.98 -1.18 -50.67
C PHE A 152 -35.54 -2.56 -50.22
N PHE A 153 -35.65 -3.53 -51.08
CA PHE A 153 -35.27 -4.90 -50.79
C PHE A 153 -33.76 -5.09 -51.10
N GLY A 154 -33.03 -5.65 -50.13
CA GLY A 154 -31.59 -5.90 -50.29
C GLY A 154 -30.73 -4.64 -50.21
N ALA A 155 -29.48 -4.78 -50.55
CA ALA A 155 -28.55 -3.69 -50.51
C ALA A 155 -28.82 -2.63 -51.59
N THR A 156 -29.13 -1.42 -51.19
CA THR A 156 -29.34 -0.28 -52.12
C THR A 156 -28.23 0.72 -51.98
N SER A 157 -27.57 1.05 -53.11
CA SER A 157 -26.56 2.11 -53.14
C SER A 157 -27.20 3.45 -53.46
N PHE A 158 -26.80 4.49 -52.75
CA PHE A 158 -27.21 5.88 -52.96
C PHE A 158 -25.94 6.73 -53.11
N ALA A 159 -25.75 7.31 -54.30
CA ALA A 159 -24.58 8.14 -54.59
C ALA A 159 -25.06 9.51 -55.11
N GLY A 160 -24.73 10.58 -54.38
CA GLY A 160 -25.19 11.94 -54.72
C GLY A 160 -24.37 13.00 -53.98
N VAL A 161 -24.83 14.28 -54.07
CA VAL A 161 -24.24 15.34 -53.25
C VAL A 161 -24.76 15.13 -51.83
N ASP A 162 -26.00 15.50 -51.56
CA ASP A 162 -26.67 15.11 -50.31
C ASP A 162 -27.60 13.89 -50.53
N VAL A 163 -27.68 13.05 -49.53
CA VAL A 163 -28.49 11.83 -49.60
C VAL A 163 -29.47 11.81 -48.42
N THR A 164 -30.76 11.95 -48.70
CA THR A 164 -31.81 11.82 -47.69
C THR A 164 -32.76 10.68 -48.06
N VAL A 165 -32.81 9.64 -47.26
CA VAL A 165 -33.60 8.42 -47.54
C VAL A 165 -34.41 7.99 -46.36
N ALA A 166 -35.69 7.63 -46.58
CA ALA A 166 -36.55 7.00 -45.60
C ALA A 166 -37.12 5.70 -46.12
N ALA A 167 -37.26 4.68 -45.29
CA ALA A 167 -37.87 3.39 -45.61
C ALA A 167 -38.93 2.98 -44.56
N ALA A 168 -40.01 2.36 -45.00
CA ALA A 168 -41.12 1.87 -44.20
C ALA A 168 -40.78 0.61 -43.38
N GLY A 169 -39.70 -0.06 -43.69
CA GLY A 169 -39.24 -1.30 -43.04
C GLY A 169 -37.71 -1.36 -42.99
N ASN A 170 -37.16 -2.53 -43.00
CA ASN A 170 -35.70 -2.72 -42.97
C ASN A 170 -35.03 -2.07 -44.18
N LEU A 171 -33.87 -1.45 -43.96
CA LEU A 171 -33.11 -0.82 -45.04
C LEU A 171 -31.64 -1.25 -44.95
N THR A 172 -31.09 -1.68 -46.08
CA THR A 172 -29.64 -1.83 -46.23
C THR A 172 -29.15 -0.78 -47.21
N ALA A 173 -28.49 0.28 -46.72
CA ALA A 173 -28.04 1.42 -47.49
C ALA A 173 -26.53 1.48 -47.59
N LEU A 174 -26.01 1.57 -48.82
CA LEU A 174 -24.63 1.87 -49.11
C LEU A 174 -24.55 3.32 -49.59
N ILE A 175 -24.00 4.21 -48.79
CA ILE A 175 -23.95 5.66 -49.03
C ILE A 175 -22.63 6.04 -49.69
N ALA A 176 -22.72 6.87 -50.71
CA ALA A 176 -21.62 7.55 -51.37
C ALA A 176 -21.98 9.01 -51.59
N ALA A 177 -22.15 9.75 -50.49
CA ALA A 177 -22.48 11.18 -50.55
C ALA A 177 -21.16 12.01 -50.50
N THR A 178 -21.14 13.06 -51.33
CA THR A 178 -20.06 14.04 -51.26
C THR A 178 -20.34 15.17 -50.28
N GLY A 179 -21.61 15.31 -49.86
CA GLY A 179 -22.12 16.18 -48.81
C GLY A 179 -22.66 15.34 -47.64
N ASP A 180 -23.82 15.72 -47.13
CA ASP A 180 -24.44 15.10 -45.94
C ASP A 180 -25.36 13.93 -46.33
N ALA A 181 -25.46 12.99 -45.39
CA ALA A 181 -26.40 11.85 -45.56
C ALA A 181 -27.34 11.75 -44.35
N SER A 182 -28.62 11.50 -44.66
CA SER A 182 -29.66 11.22 -43.65
C SER A 182 -30.44 9.99 -44.03
N VAL A 183 -30.41 8.97 -43.17
CA VAL A 183 -31.03 7.67 -43.46
C VAL A 183 -31.98 7.27 -42.32
N THR A 184 -33.26 7.11 -42.67
CA THR A 184 -34.30 6.73 -41.72
C THR A 184 -34.90 5.38 -42.11
N SER A 185 -35.06 4.49 -41.14
CA SER A 185 -35.69 3.18 -41.29
C SER A 185 -36.74 2.98 -40.20
N ALA A 186 -37.95 2.59 -40.59
CA ALA A 186 -38.98 2.19 -39.63
C ALA A 186 -38.78 0.74 -39.11
N GLY A 187 -37.82 0.00 -39.66
CA GLY A 187 -37.35 -1.29 -39.21
C GLY A 187 -35.84 -1.25 -38.86
N ASN A 188 -35.15 -2.36 -39.12
CA ASN A 188 -33.69 -2.45 -38.95
C ASN A 188 -32.96 -1.69 -40.06
N LEU A 189 -31.85 -1.07 -39.71
CA LEU A 189 -30.99 -0.32 -40.62
C LEU A 189 -29.62 -0.98 -40.71
N THR A 190 -29.17 -1.28 -41.89
CA THR A 190 -27.76 -1.57 -42.16
C THR A 190 -27.25 -0.44 -43.05
N VAL A 191 -26.20 0.27 -42.60
CA VAL A 191 -25.68 1.40 -43.33
C VAL A 191 -24.14 1.43 -43.31
N GLY A 192 -23.55 1.81 -44.44
CA GLY A 192 -22.11 2.00 -44.57
C GLY A 192 -21.81 2.94 -45.73
N GLY A 193 -20.53 3.27 -45.92
CA GLY A 193 -20.06 4.11 -47.02
C GLY A 193 -19.46 5.44 -46.54
N SER A 194 -19.63 6.50 -47.38
CA SER A 194 -18.98 7.80 -47.12
C SER A 194 -19.96 8.96 -47.21
N ALA A 195 -19.72 10.00 -46.40
CA ALA A 195 -20.41 11.27 -46.41
C ALA A 195 -19.56 12.35 -45.72
N ILE A 196 -20.01 13.62 -45.76
CA ILE A 196 -19.49 14.60 -44.78
C ILE A 196 -20.06 14.23 -43.43
N ASN A 197 -21.34 14.43 -43.18
CA ASN A 197 -22.01 14.02 -41.96
C ASN A 197 -22.98 12.87 -42.28
N LEU A 198 -23.16 11.95 -41.36
CA LEU A 198 -24.16 10.91 -41.45
C LEU A 198 -25.13 10.98 -40.27
N SER A 199 -26.40 11.13 -40.58
CA SER A 199 -27.46 11.03 -39.59
C SER A 199 -28.26 9.74 -39.85
N THR A 200 -28.43 8.87 -38.87
CA THR A 200 -29.23 7.68 -38.97
C THR A 200 -30.32 7.64 -37.89
N THR A 201 -31.52 7.19 -38.29
CA THR A 201 -32.60 6.93 -37.34
C THR A 201 -33.23 5.58 -37.70
N SER A 202 -33.32 4.70 -36.72
CA SER A 202 -33.88 3.37 -36.86
C SER A 202 -34.92 3.08 -35.77
N ALA A 203 -36.08 2.55 -36.13
CA ALA A 203 -37.03 2.06 -35.14
C ALA A 203 -36.73 0.59 -34.71
N GLY A 204 -35.80 -0.07 -35.36
CA GLY A 204 -35.25 -1.38 -35.01
C GLY A 204 -33.79 -1.27 -34.62
N THR A 205 -32.97 -2.19 -35.07
CA THR A 205 -31.50 -2.20 -34.85
C THR A 205 -30.78 -1.39 -35.93
N THR A 206 -29.58 -0.87 -35.60
CA THR A 206 -28.71 -0.26 -36.61
C THR A 206 -27.38 -1.01 -36.68
N SER A 207 -26.95 -1.40 -37.88
CA SER A 207 -25.66 -2.05 -38.11
C SER A 207 -24.81 -1.18 -39.06
N PHE A 208 -23.64 -0.76 -38.60
CA PHE A 208 -22.72 -0.01 -39.46
C PHE A 208 -21.75 -0.94 -40.19
N GLY A 209 -21.74 -0.83 -41.53
CA GLY A 209 -20.62 -1.35 -42.33
C GLY A 209 -19.38 -0.45 -42.19
N VAL A 210 -18.42 -0.60 -43.11
CA VAL A 210 -17.30 0.37 -43.19
C VAL A 210 -17.91 1.75 -43.47
N THR A 211 -17.66 2.68 -42.57
CA THR A 211 -18.23 4.05 -42.62
C THR A 211 -17.10 5.07 -42.46
N THR A 212 -16.97 5.96 -43.45
CA THR A 212 -15.92 6.98 -43.50
C THR A 212 -16.55 8.35 -43.68
N LEU A 213 -16.49 9.16 -42.64
CA LEU A 213 -17.06 10.49 -42.60
C LEU A 213 -15.94 11.52 -42.42
N THR A 214 -16.01 12.61 -43.17
CA THR A 214 -15.13 13.79 -42.97
C THR A 214 -15.69 14.73 -41.88
N GLY A 215 -16.93 14.55 -41.46
CA GLY A 215 -17.66 15.23 -40.40
C GLY A 215 -18.17 14.24 -39.32
N ALA A 216 -19.35 14.54 -38.81
CA ALA A 216 -19.95 13.86 -37.66
C ALA A 216 -20.78 12.63 -38.02
N LEU A 217 -20.89 11.69 -37.06
CA LEU A 217 -21.91 10.67 -37.04
C LEU A 217 -22.95 10.98 -35.96
N THR A 218 -24.21 11.04 -36.35
CA THR A 218 -25.35 11.08 -35.41
C THR A 218 -26.22 9.86 -35.68
N ALA A 219 -26.29 8.94 -34.70
CA ALA A 219 -27.05 7.72 -34.84
C ALA A 219 -28.04 7.56 -33.69
N THR A 220 -29.31 7.32 -34.04
CA THR A 220 -30.36 7.00 -33.07
C THR A 220 -31.04 5.70 -33.48
N SER A 221 -31.08 4.73 -32.57
CA SER A 221 -31.75 3.45 -32.76
C SER A 221 -32.68 3.14 -31.61
N VAL A 222 -33.79 2.49 -31.86
CA VAL A 222 -34.58 1.94 -30.76
C VAL A 222 -33.91 0.67 -30.23
N GLY A 223 -33.52 -0.25 -31.08
CA GLY A 223 -32.81 -1.49 -30.75
C GLY A 223 -31.28 -1.31 -30.81
N ASP A 224 -30.59 -2.40 -30.91
CA ASP A 224 -29.13 -2.47 -30.88
C ASP A 224 -28.44 -1.64 -31.95
N ILE A 225 -27.29 -1.08 -31.60
CA ILE A 225 -26.36 -0.48 -32.56
C ILE A 225 -25.10 -1.34 -32.60
N THR A 226 -24.83 -1.88 -33.78
CA THR A 226 -23.71 -2.80 -34.01
C THR A 226 -22.85 -2.32 -35.19
N GLN A 227 -21.73 -2.97 -35.44
CA GLN A 227 -20.91 -2.73 -36.61
C GLN A 227 -20.31 -4.03 -37.17
N THR A 228 -20.12 -4.04 -38.48
CA THR A 228 -19.39 -5.09 -39.22
C THR A 228 -18.09 -4.55 -39.82
N GLY A 229 -17.92 -3.24 -39.90
CA GLY A 229 -16.73 -2.56 -40.40
C GLY A 229 -16.29 -1.41 -39.47
N ALA A 230 -15.12 -0.85 -39.69
CA ALA A 230 -14.62 0.28 -38.95
C ALA A 230 -15.42 1.57 -39.24
N ILE A 231 -15.59 2.41 -38.25
CA ILE A 231 -16.21 3.72 -38.36
C ILE A 231 -15.12 4.79 -38.18
N THR A 232 -15.01 5.69 -39.18
CA THR A 232 -14.11 6.85 -39.11
C THR A 232 -14.92 8.12 -39.20
N THR A 233 -14.71 9.07 -38.31
CA THR A 233 -15.38 10.38 -38.32
C THR A 233 -14.36 11.52 -38.22
N GLY A 234 -14.70 12.64 -38.80
CA GLY A 234 -13.86 13.87 -38.80
C GLY A 234 -14.40 14.99 -37.88
N ALA A 235 -15.48 14.74 -37.15
CA ALA A 235 -16.07 15.70 -36.21
C ALA A 235 -16.75 14.96 -35.05
N PRO A 236 -17.13 15.71 -33.96
CA PRO A 236 -17.81 15.12 -32.81
C PRO A 236 -19.04 14.29 -33.16
N SER A 237 -19.22 13.16 -32.53
CA SER A 237 -20.25 12.19 -32.89
C SER A 237 -21.12 11.78 -31.68
N THR A 238 -22.39 11.48 -31.97
CA THR A 238 -23.38 11.02 -30.97
C THR A 238 -24.10 9.77 -31.46
N ILE A 239 -24.08 8.73 -30.64
CA ILE A 239 -24.66 7.44 -30.96
C ILE A 239 -25.55 7.01 -29.78
N THR A 240 -26.83 6.80 -30.02
CA THR A 240 -27.83 6.53 -28.99
C THR A 240 -28.69 5.33 -29.34
N SER A 241 -28.73 4.34 -28.45
CA SER A 241 -29.74 3.29 -28.44
C SER A 241 -30.72 3.53 -27.29
N SER A 242 -32.02 3.42 -27.60
CA SER A 242 -33.07 3.66 -26.59
C SER A 242 -33.36 2.44 -25.71
N THR A 243 -33.33 1.24 -26.29
CA THR A 243 -33.68 -0.02 -25.59
C THR A 243 -32.64 -1.13 -25.76
N GLY A 244 -31.78 -1.03 -26.76
CA GLY A 244 -30.79 -2.06 -27.11
C GLY A 244 -29.36 -1.69 -26.68
N ASP A 245 -28.45 -2.57 -27.04
CA ASP A 245 -27.04 -2.47 -26.76
C ASP A 245 -26.33 -1.60 -27.81
N ILE A 246 -25.18 -1.06 -27.42
CA ILE A 246 -24.23 -0.46 -28.35
C ILE A 246 -22.96 -1.32 -28.38
N THR A 247 -22.69 -1.93 -29.52
CA THR A 247 -21.49 -2.77 -29.73
C THR A 247 -20.65 -2.19 -30.86
N LEU A 248 -19.69 -1.35 -30.52
CA LEU A 248 -18.74 -0.72 -31.45
C LEU A 248 -17.31 -1.16 -31.06
N ASN A 249 -17.05 -2.45 -31.15
CA ASN A 249 -15.83 -3.09 -30.65
C ASN A 249 -14.73 -3.31 -31.72
N ASN A 250 -14.83 -2.70 -32.89
CA ASN A 250 -13.79 -2.76 -33.91
C ASN A 250 -12.61 -1.86 -33.51
N ALA A 251 -11.43 -2.45 -33.35
CA ALA A 251 -10.21 -1.70 -32.99
C ALA A 251 -9.78 -0.67 -34.05
N GLY A 252 -10.30 -0.76 -35.29
CA GLY A 252 -10.07 0.21 -36.35
C GLY A 252 -10.98 1.44 -36.30
N ASN A 253 -11.86 1.55 -35.32
CA ASN A 253 -12.66 2.75 -35.13
C ASN A 253 -11.77 3.98 -34.84
N SER A 254 -12.11 5.09 -35.51
CA SER A 254 -11.40 6.36 -35.35
C SER A 254 -12.39 7.54 -35.32
N PHE A 255 -12.68 8.04 -34.14
CA PHE A 255 -13.58 9.17 -33.96
C PHE A 255 -12.77 10.45 -33.68
N PHE A 256 -13.08 11.48 -34.42
CA PHE A 256 -12.46 12.80 -34.21
C PHE A 256 -13.40 13.70 -33.40
N GLY A 257 -12.84 14.35 -32.38
CA GLY A 257 -13.60 15.22 -31.48
C GLY A 257 -14.33 14.47 -30.38
N ALA A 258 -15.14 15.18 -29.62
CA ALA A 258 -15.90 14.59 -28.52
C ALA A 258 -16.91 13.55 -29.04
N THR A 259 -16.87 12.35 -28.49
CA THR A 259 -17.78 11.26 -28.89
C THR A 259 -18.66 10.86 -27.71
N SER A 260 -19.96 10.76 -27.95
CA SER A 260 -20.95 10.35 -26.95
C SER A 260 -21.66 9.08 -27.38
N LEU A 261 -21.65 8.05 -26.52
CA LEU A 261 -22.34 6.78 -26.70
C LEU A 261 -23.33 6.60 -25.56
N VAL A 262 -24.62 6.39 -25.88
CA VAL A 262 -25.68 6.24 -24.87
C VAL A 262 -26.52 4.99 -25.16
N ALA A 263 -26.37 3.95 -24.36
CA ALA A 263 -27.25 2.80 -24.32
C ALA A 263 -28.23 2.97 -23.15
N SER A 264 -29.44 3.49 -23.45
CA SER A 264 -30.36 3.94 -22.39
C SER A 264 -30.92 2.83 -21.50
N LEU A 265 -31.04 1.62 -22.02
CA LEU A 265 -31.48 0.43 -21.28
C LEU A 265 -30.55 -0.79 -21.46
N GLY A 266 -29.61 -0.74 -22.41
CA GLY A 266 -28.72 -1.84 -22.77
C GLY A 266 -27.30 -1.72 -22.28
N ASP A 267 -26.48 -2.66 -22.74
CA ASP A 267 -25.05 -2.72 -22.52
C ASP A 267 -24.28 -1.87 -23.54
N LEU A 268 -23.04 -1.50 -23.19
CA LEU A 268 -22.17 -0.75 -24.08
C LEU A 268 -20.83 -1.45 -24.25
N SER A 269 -20.42 -1.68 -25.50
CA SER A 269 -19.07 -2.17 -25.81
C SER A 269 -18.41 -1.25 -26.83
N PHE A 270 -17.19 -0.77 -26.51
CA PHE A 270 -16.43 0.14 -27.36
C PHE A 270 -14.96 -0.25 -27.48
N ALA A 271 -14.44 -0.17 -28.72
CA ALA A 271 -13.02 -0.20 -29.00
C ALA A 271 -12.67 0.78 -30.12
N GLY A 272 -11.47 1.35 -30.09
CA GLY A 272 -10.96 2.28 -31.10
C GLY A 272 -10.26 3.48 -30.53
N SER A 273 -9.98 4.45 -31.41
CA SER A 273 -9.38 5.73 -31.04
C SER A 273 -10.39 6.87 -31.07
N VAL A 274 -10.27 7.81 -30.13
CA VAL A 274 -11.04 9.06 -30.11
C VAL A 274 -10.06 10.21 -29.93
N THR A 275 -9.97 11.06 -30.95
CA THR A 275 -9.20 12.31 -30.85
C THR A 275 -10.03 13.36 -30.13
N GLY A 276 -10.10 13.25 -28.80
CA GLY A 276 -10.96 14.06 -27.95
C GLY A 276 -11.45 13.27 -26.74
N ASN A 277 -12.54 13.71 -26.13
CA ASN A 277 -13.18 13.04 -25.00
C ASN A 277 -14.14 11.95 -25.49
N LEU A 278 -14.18 10.86 -24.76
CA LEU A 278 -15.21 9.82 -24.90
C LEU A 278 -16.14 9.86 -23.68
N SER A 279 -17.44 10.00 -23.97
CA SER A 279 -18.49 9.86 -22.95
C SER A 279 -19.31 8.61 -23.24
N THR A 280 -19.41 7.70 -22.31
CA THR A 280 -20.27 6.52 -22.40
C THR A 280 -21.29 6.53 -21.27
N THR A 281 -22.53 6.18 -21.60
CA THR A 281 -23.61 6.01 -20.62
C THR A 281 -24.34 4.70 -20.92
N SER A 282 -24.46 3.82 -19.95
CA SER A 282 -25.13 2.52 -20.08
C SER A 282 -26.01 2.27 -18.85
N ALA A 283 -27.24 1.78 -19.09
CA ALA A 283 -28.07 1.26 -17.99
C ALA A 283 -27.71 -0.20 -17.64
N GLY A 284 -26.97 -0.89 -18.49
CA GLY A 284 -26.39 -2.19 -18.26
C GLY A 284 -24.92 -2.11 -17.91
N THR A 285 -24.12 -3.01 -18.46
CA THR A 285 -22.68 -3.07 -18.33
C THR A 285 -21.95 -2.22 -19.39
N THR A 286 -20.71 -1.83 -19.09
CA THR A 286 -19.82 -1.19 -20.08
C THR A 286 -18.54 -2.00 -20.23
N SER A 287 -18.15 -2.32 -21.47
CA SER A 287 -16.91 -3.04 -21.76
C SER A 287 -16.03 -2.25 -22.75
N PHE A 288 -14.76 -2.05 -22.39
CA PHE A 288 -13.80 -1.39 -23.27
C PHE A 288 -12.83 -2.42 -23.87
N GLY A 289 -12.78 -2.47 -25.21
CA GLY A 289 -11.66 -3.07 -25.93
C GLY A 289 -10.44 -2.15 -25.90
N THR A 290 -9.47 -2.34 -26.80
CA THR A 290 -8.35 -1.40 -26.94
C THR A 290 -8.89 -0.01 -27.25
N THR A 291 -8.71 0.93 -26.33
CA THR A 291 -9.28 2.27 -26.39
C THR A 291 -8.19 3.31 -26.18
N THR A 292 -8.01 4.21 -27.15
CA THR A 292 -7.00 5.27 -27.09
C THR A 292 -7.67 6.63 -27.23
N LEU A 293 -7.56 7.47 -26.23
CA LEU A 293 -8.15 8.80 -26.19
C LEU A 293 -7.04 9.86 -26.07
N THR A 294 -7.15 10.96 -26.83
CA THR A 294 -6.31 12.14 -26.57
C THR A 294 -6.91 13.04 -25.49
N GLY A 295 -8.16 12.82 -25.13
CA GLY A 295 -8.90 13.52 -24.09
C GLY A 295 -9.25 12.62 -22.91
N ALA A 296 -10.29 12.99 -22.18
CA ALA A 296 -10.81 12.28 -21.02
C ALA A 296 -11.76 11.13 -21.41
N LEU A 297 -11.80 10.11 -20.53
CA LEU A 297 -12.88 9.11 -20.50
C LEU A 297 -13.88 9.49 -19.42
N THR A 298 -15.14 9.66 -19.80
CA THR A 298 -16.26 9.71 -18.85
C THR A 298 -17.13 8.50 -19.09
N ALA A 299 -17.08 7.51 -18.21
CA ALA A 299 -17.87 6.29 -18.31
C ALA A 299 -18.84 6.20 -17.14
N ASN A 300 -20.13 6.14 -17.47
CA ASN A 300 -21.22 5.97 -16.50
C ASN A 300 -21.99 4.69 -16.83
N SER A 301 -21.99 3.74 -15.94
CA SER A 301 -22.70 2.46 -16.07
C SER A 301 -23.57 2.22 -14.83
N VAL A 302 -24.70 1.57 -15.00
CA VAL A 302 -25.42 1.04 -13.85
C VAL A 302 -24.77 -0.27 -13.39
N GLY A 303 -24.50 -1.17 -14.31
CA GLY A 303 -23.77 -2.43 -14.07
C GLY A 303 -22.26 -2.28 -14.17
N ASP A 304 -21.58 -3.39 -14.32
CA ASP A 304 -20.11 -3.46 -14.29
C ASP A 304 -19.44 -2.68 -15.41
N ILE A 305 -18.25 -2.13 -15.10
CA ILE A 305 -17.36 -1.57 -16.10
C ILE A 305 -16.12 -2.45 -16.19
N THR A 306 -15.94 -3.05 -17.38
CA THR A 306 -14.87 -4.02 -17.63
C THR A 306 -14.02 -3.63 -18.85
N GLN A 307 -12.96 -4.37 -19.11
CA GLN A 307 -12.16 -4.22 -20.31
C GLN A 307 -11.63 -5.54 -20.87
N THR A 308 -11.42 -5.58 -22.16
CA THR A 308 -10.74 -6.67 -22.87
C THR A 308 -9.42 -6.22 -23.52
N GLY A 309 -9.19 -4.90 -23.66
CA GLY A 309 -7.97 -4.30 -24.20
C GLY A 309 -7.48 -3.14 -23.32
N ALA A 310 -6.31 -2.60 -23.60
CA ALA A 310 -5.75 -1.47 -22.86
C ALA A 310 -6.54 -0.18 -23.11
N ILE A 311 -6.67 0.64 -22.07
CA ILE A 311 -7.27 1.97 -22.11
C ILE A 311 -6.17 3.01 -21.94
N THR A 312 -6.06 3.95 -22.87
CA THR A 312 -5.14 5.09 -22.78
C THR A 312 -5.96 6.38 -22.80
N THR A 313 -5.76 7.25 -21.82
CA THR A 313 -6.42 8.56 -21.76
C THR A 313 -5.39 9.70 -21.79
N GLY A 314 -5.75 10.80 -22.44
CA GLY A 314 -4.89 11.99 -22.52
C GLY A 314 -5.31 13.12 -21.59
N ALA A 315 -6.33 12.92 -20.76
CA ALA A 315 -6.82 13.89 -19.78
C ALA A 315 -7.42 13.17 -18.55
N PRO A 316 -7.58 13.89 -17.41
CA PRO A 316 -8.23 13.37 -16.23
C PRO A 316 -9.62 12.79 -16.53
N SER A 317 -9.90 11.61 -16.01
CA SER A 317 -11.05 10.81 -16.38
C SER A 317 -11.97 10.50 -15.20
N SER A 318 -13.21 10.12 -15.49
CA SER A 318 -14.21 9.73 -14.49
C SER A 318 -14.91 8.44 -14.91
N ILE A 319 -14.85 7.43 -14.10
CA ILE A 319 -15.38 6.10 -14.36
C ILE A 319 -16.27 5.72 -13.20
N THR A 320 -17.57 5.57 -13.47
CA THR A 320 -18.59 5.37 -12.44
C THR A 320 -19.48 4.19 -12.80
N SER A 321 -19.54 3.22 -11.92
CA SER A 321 -20.59 2.21 -11.88
C SER A 321 -21.48 2.48 -10.66
N THR A 322 -22.80 2.50 -10.83
CA THR A 322 -23.72 2.81 -9.73
C THR A 322 -24.02 1.62 -8.84
N THR A 323 -24.05 0.43 -9.38
CA THR A 323 -24.37 -0.81 -8.63
C THR A 323 -23.40 -1.96 -8.90
N GLY A 324 -22.54 -1.85 -9.89
CA GLY A 324 -21.60 -2.88 -10.28
C GLY A 324 -20.15 -2.55 -9.94
N ASP A 325 -19.27 -3.40 -10.40
CA ASP A 325 -17.84 -3.33 -10.18
C ASP A 325 -17.12 -2.59 -11.31
N ILE A 326 -15.97 -2.05 -10.99
CA ILE A 326 -15.03 -1.52 -11.98
C ILE A 326 -13.81 -2.44 -12.01
N THR A 327 -13.63 -3.15 -13.13
CA THR A 327 -12.51 -4.07 -13.34
C THR A 327 -11.70 -3.67 -14.57
N LEU A 328 -10.65 -2.88 -14.37
CA LEU A 328 -9.75 -2.37 -15.39
C LEU A 328 -8.31 -2.84 -15.14
N ASN A 329 -8.11 -4.16 -15.19
CA ASN A 329 -6.88 -4.82 -14.76
C ASN A 329 -5.86 -5.06 -15.89
N ASN A 330 -6.04 -4.47 -17.07
CA ASN A 330 -5.06 -4.60 -18.14
C ASN A 330 -3.78 -3.82 -17.77
N ALA A 331 -2.65 -4.53 -17.73
CA ALA A 331 -1.36 -3.92 -17.39
C ALA A 331 -0.87 -2.86 -18.39
N GLY A 332 -1.49 -2.76 -19.57
CA GLY A 332 -1.20 -1.75 -20.57
C GLY A 332 -2.00 -0.44 -20.41
N ASN A 333 -2.88 -0.33 -19.42
CA ASN A 333 -3.63 0.91 -19.21
C ASN A 333 -2.70 2.08 -18.87
N SER A 334 -3.07 3.26 -19.40
CA SER A 334 -2.37 4.52 -19.11
C SER A 334 -3.40 5.62 -18.90
N PHE A 335 -3.54 6.06 -17.66
CA PHE A 335 -4.47 7.12 -17.30
C PHE A 335 -3.68 8.41 -17.03
N PHE A 336 -3.94 9.44 -17.83
CA PHE A 336 -3.30 10.74 -17.67
C PHE A 336 -4.00 11.58 -16.60
N GLY A 337 -3.25 12.05 -15.61
CA GLY A 337 -3.75 12.89 -14.54
C GLY A 337 -4.64 12.13 -13.54
N ALA A 338 -5.35 12.90 -12.72
CA ALA A 338 -6.21 12.33 -11.69
C ALA A 338 -7.46 11.68 -12.30
N THR A 339 -7.64 10.38 -12.07
CA THR A 339 -8.82 9.63 -12.52
C THR A 339 -9.67 9.23 -11.33
N SER A 340 -10.98 9.53 -11.41
CA SER A 340 -11.93 9.11 -10.39
C SER A 340 -12.59 7.77 -10.75
N PHE A 341 -12.70 6.90 -9.76
CA PHE A 341 -13.34 5.60 -9.86
C PHE A 341 -14.41 5.48 -8.77
N SER A 342 -15.65 5.26 -9.15
CA SER A 342 -16.76 5.08 -8.21
C SER A 342 -17.54 3.81 -8.56
N GLY A 343 -17.60 2.84 -7.65
CA GLY A 343 -18.25 1.54 -7.90
C GLY A 343 -18.48 0.73 -6.63
N GLN A 344 -18.95 -0.50 -6.79
CA GLN A 344 -19.05 -1.42 -5.66
C GLN A 344 -17.64 -1.88 -5.31
N ASP A 345 -17.05 -2.75 -6.08
CA ASP A 345 -15.61 -3.04 -6.00
C ASP A 345 -14.85 -2.33 -7.14
N VAL A 346 -13.64 -1.87 -6.87
CA VAL A 346 -12.81 -1.17 -7.85
C VAL A 346 -11.46 -1.84 -7.97
N SER A 347 -11.13 -2.31 -9.17
CA SER A 347 -9.84 -2.95 -9.44
C SER A 347 -9.21 -2.38 -10.71
N VAL A 348 -8.05 -1.73 -10.58
CA VAL A 348 -7.39 -0.99 -11.66
C VAL A 348 -5.89 -1.29 -11.70
N ALA A 349 -5.39 -1.57 -12.90
CA ALA A 349 -3.95 -1.66 -13.16
C ALA A 349 -3.52 -0.61 -14.19
N ALA A 350 -2.31 -0.07 -14.05
CA ALA A 350 -1.71 0.89 -14.96
C ALA A 350 -0.25 0.57 -15.27
N SER A 351 0.17 0.86 -16.50
CA SER A 351 1.54 0.63 -17.02
C SER A 351 2.53 1.73 -16.67
N GLY A 352 2.15 2.71 -15.90
CA GLY A 352 2.98 3.84 -15.50
C GLY A 352 2.53 4.36 -14.14
N ALA A 353 2.72 5.65 -13.90
CA ALA A 353 2.16 6.30 -12.71
C ALA A 353 0.63 6.39 -12.78
N LEU A 354 -0.03 6.25 -11.64
CA LEU A 354 -1.49 6.37 -11.51
C LEU A 354 -1.85 7.30 -10.36
N THR A 355 -2.71 8.26 -10.64
CA THR A 355 -3.36 9.10 -9.62
C THR A 355 -4.84 8.77 -9.59
N ALA A 356 -5.29 8.11 -8.54
CA ALA A 356 -6.66 7.62 -8.39
C ALA A 356 -7.38 8.27 -7.22
N THR A 357 -8.61 8.73 -7.47
CA THR A 357 -9.57 9.05 -6.41
C THR A 357 -10.65 7.97 -6.41
N VAL A 358 -10.82 7.27 -5.31
CA VAL A 358 -11.74 6.15 -5.22
C VAL A 358 -12.95 6.45 -4.34
N ALA A 359 -14.11 5.99 -4.77
CA ALA A 359 -15.34 5.95 -3.98
C ALA A 359 -15.96 4.56 -4.14
N ALA A 360 -15.35 3.57 -3.48
CA ALA A 360 -15.84 2.20 -3.49
C ALA A 360 -16.71 1.93 -2.25
N THR A 361 -17.85 1.28 -2.44
CA THR A 361 -18.68 0.81 -1.32
C THR A 361 -18.15 -0.51 -0.75
N GLY A 362 -17.42 -1.27 -1.55
CA GLY A 362 -16.70 -2.49 -1.21
C GLY A 362 -15.18 -2.29 -1.22
N ASN A 363 -14.47 -3.18 -1.88
CA ASN A 363 -13.00 -3.19 -1.90
C ASN A 363 -12.42 -2.36 -3.03
N ALA A 364 -11.23 -1.83 -2.81
CA ALA A 364 -10.47 -1.16 -3.87
C ALA A 364 -9.07 -1.80 -4.00
N ALA A 365 -8.64 -2.01 -5.24
CA ALA A 365 -7.33 -2.55 -5.57
C ALA A 365 -6.69 -1.74 -6.71
N PHE A 366 -5.52 -1.18 -6.47
CA PHE A 366 -4.78 -0.41 -7.45
C PHE A 366 -3.37 -0.97 -7.64
N SER A 367 -2.97 -1.13 -8.90
CA SER A 367 -1.62 -1.53 -9.27
C SER A 367 -1.05 -0.56 -10.30
N ALA A 368 0.16 -0.10 -10.10
CA ALA A 368 0.88 0.77 -11.01
C ALA A 368 2.34 0.29 -11.16
N THR A 369 2.89 0.31 -12.38
CA THR A 369 4.32 0.00 -12.54
C THR A 369 5.23 1.18 -12.17
N GLY A 370 4.68 2.39 -12.11
CA GLY A 370 5.32 3.61 -11.62
C GLY A 370 4.75 4.02 -10.26
N ASP A 371 4.78 5.32 -9.99
CA ASP A 371 4.25 5.88 -8.75
C ASP A 371 2.72 5.77 -8.68
N LEU A 372 2.21 5.55 -7.48
CA LEU A 372 0.79 5.43 -7.20
C LEU A 372 0.34 6.47 -6.18
N THR A 373 -0.61 7.30 -6.57
CA THR A 373 -1.29 8.19 -5.63
C THR A 373 -2.74 7.75 -5.51
N VAL A 374 -3.19 7.47 -4.28
CA VAL A 374 -4.57 7.05 -4.01
C VAL A 374 -5.19 7.91 -2.93
N SER A 375 -6.44 8.30 -3.13
CA SER A 375 -7.25 8.99 -2.13
C SER A 375 -8.71 8.54 -2.21
N GLY A 376 -9.48 8.73 -1.14
CA GLY A 376 -10.94 8.50 -1.16
C GLY A 376 -11.42 7.46 -0.15
N LEU A 377 -12.45 6.72 -0.51
CA LEU A 377 -13.21 5.85 0.38
C LEU A 377 -13.24 4.42 -0.16
N ALA A 378 -13.07 3.42 0.72
CA ALA A 378 -13.32 2.01 0.41
C ALA A 378 -13.58 1.22 1.71
N THR A 379 -14.04 -0.01 1.58
CA THR A 379 -14.02 -0.95 2.70
C THR A 379 -12.59 -1.38 2.98
N ASN A 380 -11.95 -2.06 2.03
CA ASN A 380 -10.53 -2.41 2.10
C ASN A 380 -9.79 -1.78 0.92
N LEU A 381 -8.54 -1.42 1.12
CA LEU A 381 -7.68 -0.90 0.06
C LEU A 381 -6.42 -1.74 -0.07
N THR A 382 -6.17 -2.20 -1.28
CA THR A 382 -4.90 -2.84 -1.66
C THR A 382 -4.19 -2.00 -2.70
N THR A 383 -2.93 -1.66 -2.46
CA THR A 383 -2.08 -0.94 -3.41
C THR A 383 -0.81 -1.70 -3.70
N ASN A 384 -0.40 -1.71 -4.96
CA ASN A 384 0.86 -2.28 -5.40
C ASN A 384 1.56 -1.32 -6.37
N SER A 385 2.70 -0.79 -6.00
CA SER A 385 3.44 0.21 -6.79
C SER A 385 4.85 -0.26 -7.10
N GLY A 386 5.25 -0.14 -8.36
CA GLY A 386 6.64 -0.30 -8.79
C GLY A 386 7.51 0.93 -8.52
N GLY A 387 6.92 2.05 -8.15
CA GLY A 387 7.56 3.28 -7.67
C GLY A 387 7.17 3.58 -6.22
N ALA A 388 6.92 4.83 -5.91
CA ALA A 388 6.41 5.29 -4.61
C ALA A 388 4.88 5.17 -4.52
N THR A 389 4.36 5.01 -3.30
CA THR A 389 2.93 5.10 -3.01
C THR A 389 2.65 6.32 -2.15
N SER A 390 1.70 7.16 -2.55
CA SER A 390 1.27 8.33 -1.78
C SER A 390 -0.22 8.26 -1.49
N PHE A 391 -0.60 8.38 -0.22
CA PHE A 391 -2.00 8.44 0.19
C PHE A 391 -2.46 9.89 0.36
N GLY A 392 -3.47 10.30 -0.42
CA GLY A 392 -4.26 11.49 -0.11
C GLY A 392 -5.16 11.24 1.10
N THR A 393 -6.17 12.08 1.32
CA THR A 393 -7.18 11.80 2.34
C THR A 393 -7.90 10.49 2.01
N THR A 394 -7.70 9.49 2.84
CA THR A 394 -8.18 8.12 2.60
C THR A 394 -8.87 7.59 3.84
N THR A 395 -10.09 7.07 3.67
CA THR A 395 -10.88 6.51 4.76
C THR A 395 -11.31 5.09 4.41
N LEU A 396 -10.89 4.15 5.21
CA LEU A 396 -11.19 2.73 5.08
C LEU A 396 -11.96 2.26 6.32
N THR A 397 -13.06 1.55 6.11
CA THR A 397 -13.79 0.92 7.22
C THR A 397 -13.15 -0.42 7.64
N GLY A 398 -12.39 -1.05 6.77
CA GLY A 398 -11.64 -2.29 6.96
C GLY A 398 -10.12 -2.07 6.86
N ASN A 399 -9.45 -2.91 6.10
CA ASN A 399 -8.00 -3.06 6.10
C ASN A 399 -7.29 -2.25 5.01
N LEU A 400 -6.03 -1.90 5.27
CA LEU A 400 -5.09 -1.35 4.29
C LEU A 400 -3.97 -2.37 4.03
N SER A 401 -3.70 -2.65 2.75
CA SER A 401 -2.50 -3.38 2.33
C SER A 401 -1.77 -2.56 1.27
N ALA A 402 -0.55 -2.14 1.56
CA ALA A 402 0.25 -1.33 0.64
C ALA A 402 1.63 -1.95 0.45
N THR A 403 1.94 -2.25 -0.81
CA THR A 403 3.27 -2.72 -1.22
C THR A 403 3.85 -1.73 -2.22
N SER A 404 5.07 -1.30 -1.98
CA SER A 404 5.77 -0.31 -2.82
C SER A 404 7.23 -0.71 -3.00
N VAL A 405 7.80 -0.39 -4.14
CA VAL A 405 9.27 -0.46 -4.29
C VAL A 405 9.91 0.76 -3.65
N GLY A 406 9.39 1.95 -3.92
CA GLY A 406 9.80 3.21 -3.29
C GLY A 406 9.01 3.53 -2.02
N ASP A 407 9.04 4.79 -1.63
CA ASP A 407 8.45 5.25 -0.38
C ASP A 407 6.93 5.05 -0.30
N ILE A 408 6.45 4.82 0.91
CA ILE A 408 5.02 4.91 1.25
C ILE A 408 4.81 6.18 2.06
N THR A 409 4.14 7.15 1.47
CA THR A 409 3.95 8.50 2.04
C THR A 409 2.47 8.89 2.10
N GLN A 410 2.18 10.05 2.66
CA GLN A 410 0.84 10.64 2.65
C GLN A 410 0.86 12.15 2.47
N THR A 411 -0.18 12.67 1.84
CA THR A 411 -0.47 14.10 1.73
C THR A 411 -1.74 14.50 2.47
N GLY A 412 -2.58 13.53 2.82
CA GLY A 412 -3.84 13.72 3.54
C GLY A 412 -3.93 12.85 4.80
N VAL A 413 -5.05 12.89 5.49
CA VAL A 413 -5.33 12.06 6.65
C VAL A 413 -5.62 10.62 6.20
N LEU A 414 -5.07 9.65 6.91
CA LEU A 414 -5.32 8.23 6.72
C LEU A 414 -6.13 7.68 7.89
N THR A 415 -7.35 7.23 7.60
CA THR A 415 -8.25 6.59 8.57
C THR A 415 -8.46 5.13 8.17
N VAL A 416 -8.01 4.19 8.98
CA VAL A 416 -8.12 2.75 8.74
C VAL A 416 -8.85 2.11 9.91
N GLY A 417 -10.02 1.52 9.66
CA GLY A 417 -10.81 0.85 10.70
C GLY A 417 -10.26 -0.52 11.10
N GLY A 418 -9.60 -1.21 10.21
CA GLY A 418 -9.00 -2.53 10.41
C GLY A 418 -7.49 -2.52 10.58
N THR A 419 -6.84 -3.58 10.14
CA THR A 419 -5.38 -3.73 10.16
C THR A 419 -4.73 -3.01 8.98
N SER A 420 -3.46 -2.61 9.17
CA SER A 420 -2.63 -2.05 8.10
C SER A 420 -1.39 -2.91 7.88
N ASN A 421 -1.15 -3.33 6.64
CA ASN A 421 0.05 -4.04 6.24
C ASN A 421 0.80 -3.19 5.21
N LEU A 422 1.94 -2.65 5.59
CA LEU A 422 2.71 -1.68 4.82
C LEU A 422 4.10 -2.25 4.53
N SER A 423 4.48 -2.31 3.27
CA SER A 423 5.79 -2.83 2.88
C SER A 423 6.41 -1.96 1.79
N SER A 424 7.53 -1.35 2.09
CA SER A 424 8.41 -0.74 1.10
C SER A 424 9.70 -1.54 1.00
N SER A 425 10.08 -1.92 -0.23
CA SER A 425 11.25 -2.80 -0.42
C SER A 425 12.59 -2.05 -0.46
N LEU A 426 12.60 -0.81 -0.93
CA LEU A 426 13.79 0.03 -1.07
C LEU A 426 13.64 1.42 -0.45
N GLY A 427 12.44 1.85 -0.12
CA GLY A 427 12.12 3.17 0.41
C GLY A 427 11.70 3.15 1.87
N ASP A 428 11.15 4.26 2.29
CA ASP A 428 10.72 4.54 3.64
C ASP A 428 9.19 4.49 3.78
N ILE A 429 8.70 4.31 4.97
CA ILE A 429 7.29 4.51 5.32
C ILE A 429 7.17 5.76 6.17
N VAL A 430 6.51 6.80 5.64
CA VAL A 430 6.36 8.10 6.31
C VAL A 430 4.89 8.48 6.38
N LEU A 431 4.19 8.01 7.40
CA LEU A 431 2.78 8.27 7.68
C LEU A 431 2.64 9.07 8.99
N THR A 432 3.07 10.32 8.96
CA THR A 432 3.28 11.16 10.14
C THR A 432 2.23 12.25 10.34
N ASN A 433 1.10 12.17 9.62
CA ASN A 433 0.00 13.10 9.87
C ASN A 433 -0.58 12.86 11.27
N PRO A 434 -0.65 13.89 12.14
CA PRO A 434 -1.10 13.71 13.53
C PRO A 434 -2.57 13.31 13.68
N ASN A 435 -3.36 13.44 12.61
CA ASN A 435 -4.78 13.05 12.61
C ASN A 435 -5.04 11.64 12.05
N ASN A 436 -3.98 10.87 11.74
CA ASN A 436 -4.16 9.48 11.32
C ASN A 436 -4.84 8.66 12.40
N THR A 437 -5.69 7.72 11.99
CA THR A 437 -6.29 6.74 12.88
C THR A 437 -6.08 5.33 12.33
N PHE A 438 -5.59 4.42 13.18
CA PHE A 438 -5.41 3.02 12.88
C PHE A 438 -6.18 2.18 13.90
N GLY A 439 -7.26 1.56 13.46
CA GLY A 439 -8.13 0.78 14.34
C GLY A 439 -7.54 -0.58 14.74
N GLY A 440 -6.65 -1.14 13.94
CA GLY A 440 -6.00 -2.43 14.17
C GLY A 440 -4.48 -2.35 14.23
N LEU A 441 -3.83 -3.52 14.19
CA LEU A 441 -2.38 -3.64 14.13
C LEU A 441 -1.83 -3.04 12.83
N VAL A 442 -0.80 -2.21 12.94
CA VAL A 442 0.02 -1.74 11.82
C VAL A 442 1.29 -2.58 11.75
N THR A 443 1.38 -3.42 10.72
CA THR A 443 2.62 -4.10 10.37
C THR A 443 3.35 -3.27 9.32
N ALA A 444 4.58 -2.85 9.59
CA ALA A 444 5.36 -2.00 8.71
C ALA A 444 6.76 -2.56 8.49
N ALA A 445 7.15 -2.69 7.22
CA ALA A 445 8.48 -3.15 6.80
C ALA A 445 9.06 -2.17 5.78
N ALA A 446 10.20 -1.55 6.09
CA ALA A 446 10.83 -0.51 5.24
C ALA A 446 12.29 -0.25 5.65
N ASN A 447 12.95 0.68 4.95
CA ASN A 447 14.25 1.19 5.39
C ASN A 447 14.08 2.04 6.66
N GLU A 448 13.41 3.19 6.59
CA GLU A 448 12.99 3.98 7.75
C GLU A 448 11.48 3.90 7.95
N ILE A 449 11.02 3.97 9.19
CA ILE A 449 9.59 3.95 9.51
C ILE A 449 9.21 5.12 10.40
N GLY A 450 8.35 5.99 9.89
CA GLY A 450 7.72 7.08 10.63
C GLY A 450 6.21 6.90 10.70
N LEU A 451 5.65 6.67 11.88
CA LEU A 451 4.22 6.50 12.09
C LEU A 451 3.70 7.45 13.15
N THR A 452 2.59 8.13 12.88
CA THR A 452 1.90 8.97 13.87
C THR A 452 0.39 8.69 13.83
N ALA A 453 -0.21 8.58 15.01
CA ALA A 453 -1.66 8.39 15.17
C ALA A 453 -2.27 9.32 16.21
N SER A 454 -3.50 9.73 15.97
CA SER A 454 -4.31 10.60 16.85
C SER A 454 -4.99 9.86 18.01
N GLY A 455 -4.76 8.58 18.16
CA GLY A 455 -5.34 7.75 19.23
C GLY A 455 -4.36 6.69 19.69
N ASN A 456 -4.88 5.53 20.07
CA ASN A 456 -4.06 4.36 20.36
C ASN A 456 -3.42 3.83 19.09
N LEU A 457 -2.21 3.30 19.19
CA LEU A 457 -1.49 2.72 18.08
C LEU A 457 -0.82 1.40 18.51
N SER A 458 -1.02 0.35 17.71
CA SER A 458 -0.32 -0.93 17.87
C SER A 458 0.51 -1.20 16.63
N THR A 459 1.80 -1.46 16.78
CA THR A 459 2.72 -1.64 15.66
C THR A 459 3.59 -2.89 15.80
N GLN A 460 3.83 -3.53 14.64
CA GLN A 460 4.89 -4.54 14.45
C GLN A 460 5.83 -4.02 13.37
N LEU A 461 7.05 -3.70 13.73
CA LEU A 461 8.02 -3.00 12.86
C LEU A 461 9.10 -3.95 12.37
N THR A 462 9.54 -3.73 11.14
CA THR A 462 10.75 -4.32 10.57
C THR A 462 11.47 -3.21 9.80
N ALA A 463 12.23 -2.38 10.50
CA ALA A 463 13.02 -1.33 9.89
C ALA A 463 14.48 -1.78 9.74
N THR A 464 15.09 -1.52 8.58
CA THR A 464 16.52 -1.75 8.36
C THR A 464 17.38 -0.59 8.85
N SER A 465 16.78 0.58 9.10
CA SER A 465 17.35 1.79 9.70
C SER A 465 16.52 2.20 10.93
N ASP A 466 16.19 3.45 11.08
CA ASP A 466 15.54 3.99 12.25
C ASP A 466 14.02 3.90 12.19
N ALA A 467 13.38 3.84 13.35
CA ALA A 467 11.93 3.91 13.46
C ALA A 467 11.50 4.99 14.47
N VAL A 468 10.48 5.77 14.10
CA VAL A 468 9.86 6.79 14.94
C VAL A 468 8.36 6.54 15.01
N VAL A 469 7.82 6.31 16.20
CA VAL A 469 6.40 6.00 16.39
C VAL A 469 5.78 6.92 17.42
N THR A 470 4.75 7.62 17.04
CA THR A 470 4.03 8.56 17.89
C THR A 470 2.56 8.23 17.99
N ALA A 471 2.01 8.21 19.17
CA ALA A 471 0.58 8.05 19.44
C ALA A 471 0.09 9.10 20.41
N SER A 472 -1.06 9.73 20.16
CA SER A 472 -1.63 10.62 21.18
C SER A 472 -2.32 9.87 22.34
N GLY A 473 -2.63 8.59 22.15
CA GLY A 473 -3.13 7.65 23.15
C GLY A 473 -2.06 6.65 23.59
N ASN A 474 -2.48 5.42 23.89
CA ASN A 474 -1.58 4.34 24.25
C ASN A 474 -0.83 3.80 23.03
N LEU A 475 0.41 3.39 23.23
CA LEU A 475 1.29 2.84 22.20
C LEU A 475 1.71 1.40 22.56
N ASN A 476 1.41 0.46 21.66
CA ASN A 476 2.02 -0.86 21.71
C ASN A 476 3.00 -0.98 20.55
N VAL A 477 4.25 -1.30 20.81
CA VAL A 477 5.28 -1.40 19.77
C VAL A 477 6.13 -2.65 19.96
N ALA A 478 6.38 -3.35 18.87
CA ALA A 478 7.25 -4.51 18.82
C ALA A 478 8.01 -4.53 17.50
N GLY A 479 9.10 -5.29 17.41
CA GLY A 479 9.82 -5.54 16.17
C GLY A 479 11.30 -5.16 16.21
N THR A 480 11.83 -4.80 15.04
CA THR A 480 13.26 -4.56 14.85
C THR A 480 13.52 -3.22 14.18
N ALA A 481 14.60 -2.55 14.59
CA ALA A 481 15.11 -1.33 13.95
C ALA A 481 16.59 -1.13 14.30
N VAL A 482 17.24 -0.14 13.70
CA VAL A 482 18.52 0.34 14.22
C VAL A 482 18.24 1.11 15.50
N ASN A 483 17.65 2.28 15.45
CA ASN A 483 17.18 3.02 16.61
C ASN A 483 15.64 3.08 16.62
N LEU A 484 15.07 3.07 17.80
CA LEU A 484 13.63 3.25 17.97
C LEU A 484 13.36 4.47 18.86
N THR A 485 12.57 5.39 18.32
CA THR A 485 12.06 6.52 19.09
C THR A 485 10.55 6.39 19.23
N THR A 486 10.05 6.41 20.46
CA THR A 486 8.61 6.35 20.73
C THR A 486 8.14 7.55 21.52
N SER A 487 6.92 8.04 21.22
CA SER A 487 6.26 9.09 21.98
C SER A 487 4.79 8.72 22.16
N SER A 488 4.29 8.70 23.37
CA SER A 488 2.90 8.39 23.66
C SER A 488 2.27 9.39 24.64
N GLY A 489 1.05 9.83 24.34
CA GLY A 489 0.24 10.62 25.25
C GLY A 489 -0.45 9.79 26.33
N GLY A 490 -0.40 8.46 26.24
CA GLY A 490 -0.87 7.48 27.21
C GLY A 490 0.26 6.59 27.70
N ALA A 491 -0.01 5.31 27.89
CA ALA A 491 0.99 4.30 28.24
C ALA A 491 1.72 3.77 26.99
N THR A 492 2.97 3.35 27.17
CA THR A 492 3.75 2.63 26.15
C THR A 492 3.99 1.20 26.60
N SER A 493 3.71 0.23 25.74
CA SER A 493 4.00 -1.18 25.98
C SER A 493 4.93 -1.73 24.90
N PHE A 494 6.05 -2.30 25.29
CA PHE A 494 6.99 -2.95 24.38
C PHE A 494 6.70 -4.45 24.28
N GLY A 495 6.38 -4.94 23.08
CA GLY A 495 6.48 -6.36 22.76
C GLY A 495 7.94 -6.79 22.64
N ALA A 496 8.20 -7.95 22.02
CA ALA A 496 9.56 -8.35 21.71
C ALA A 496 10.20 -7.32 20.77
N THR A 497 11.18 -6.59 21.28
CA THR A 497 11.84 -5.47 20.58
C THR A 497 13.32 -5.70 20.52
N THR A 498 13.91 -5.70 19.33
CA THR A 498 15.34 -5.90 19.11
C THR A 498 15.92 -4.77 18.27
N LEU A 499 16.80 -4.00 18.85
CA LEU A 499 17.45 -2.84 18.24
C LEU A 499 18.95 -3.09 18.15
N THR A 500 19.55 -2.78 17.01
CA THR A 500 21.02 -2.79 16.88
C THR A 500 21.65 -1.49 17.41
N GLY A 501 20.86 -0.45 17.57
CA GLY A 501 21.16 0.84 18.18
C GLY A 501 20.42 1.06 19.51
N GLY A 502 20.00 2.29 19.77
CA GLY A 502 19.38 2.70 21.02
C GLY A 502 17.86 2.79 21.01
N LEU A 503 17.30 2.83 22.22
CA LEU A 503 15.87 3.07 22.46
C LEU A 503 15.66 4.42 23.14
N THR A 504 14.84 5.28 22.54
CA THR A 504 14.34 6.50 23.20
C THR A 504 12.83 6.40 23.33
N SER A 505 12.32 6.46 24.54
CA SER A 505 10.87 6.36 24.79
C SER A 505 10.40 7.47 25.73
N ASN A 506 9.42 8.24 25.28
CA ASN A 506 8.74 9.24 26.08
C ASN A 506 7.26 8.87 26.19
N SER A 507 6.79 8.63 27.40
CA SER A 507 5.41 8.29 27.71
C SER A 507 4.82 9.25 28.74
N VAL A 508 3.56 9.60 28.60
CA VAL A 508 2.86 10.29 29.68
C VAL A 508 2.49 9.28 30.77
N GLY A 509 1.91 8.14 30.42
CA GLY A 509 1.58 7.05 31.33
C GLY A 509 2.71 6.03 31.47
N ASP A 510 2.35 4.83 31.89
CA ASP A 510 3.30 3.76 32.19
C ASP A 510 4.12 3.34 30.97
N ILE A 511 5.36 2.94 31.21
CA ILE A 511 6.18 2.20 30.25
C ILE A 511 6.28 0.75 30.73
N THR A 512 5.70 -0.15 29.96
CA THR A 512 5.62 -1.57 30.29
C THR A 512 6.17 -2.46 29.18
N GLN A 513 6.21 -3.75 29.36
CA GLN A 513 6.61 -4.71 28.35
C GLN A 513 5.85 -6.02 28.45
N THR A 514 5.67 -6.69 27.31
CA THR A 514 5.12 -8.03 27.18
C THR A 514 6.14 -9.04 26.61
N GLY A 515 7.25 -8.54 26.08
CA GLY A 515 8.36 -9.32 25.56
C GLY A 515 9.71 -8.69 25.93
N PRO A 516 10.86 -9.35 25.61
CA PRO A 516 12.18 -8.79 25.90
C PRO A 516 12.46 -7.52 25.10
N VAL A 517 13.16 -6.58 25.71
CA VAL A 517 13.74 -5.41 25.05
C VAL A 517 15.25 -5.58 24.97
N ILE A 518 15.77 -5.63 23.75
CA ILE A 518 17.20 -5.81 23.46
C ILE A 518 17.68 -4.57 22.69
N THR A 519 18.71 -3.91 23.17
CA THR A 519 19.29 -2.74 22.51
C THR A 519 20.80 -2.88 22.35
N GLY A 520 21.32 -2.37 21.22
CA GLY A 520 22.76 -2.39 20.87
C GLY A 520 23.53 -1.14 21.28
N ALA A 521 22.82 -0.08 21.73
CA ALA A 521 23.42 1.19 22.14
C ALA A 521 22.69 1.80 23.34
N ALA A 522 23.09 3.02 23.72
CA ALA A 522 22.49 3.74 24.85
C ALA A 522 20.98 3.92 24.71
N SER A 523 20.28 3.83 25.83
CA SER A 523 18.81 3.92 25.87
C SER A 523 18.32 4.90 26.93
N SER A 524 17.22 5.57 26.62
CA SER A 524 16.58 6.55 27.52
C SER A 524 15.07 6.37 27.51
N LEU A 525 14.48 6.05 28.65
CA LEU A 525 13.05 5.87 28.81
C LEU A 525 12.54 6.82 29.91
N THR A 526 11.52 7.59 29.55
CA THR A 526 10.92 8.59 30.45
C THR A 526 9.41 8.41 30.52
N SER A 527 8.89 8.23 31.73
CA SER A 527 7.46 8.33 32.03
C SER A 527 7.21 9.62 32.84
N SER A 528 6.22 10.41 32.41
CA SER A 528 5.90 11.68 33.08
C SER A 528 5.05 11.49 34.33
N THR A 529 4.07 10.59 34.28
CA THR A 529 3.09 10.39 35.36
C THR A 529 2.94 8.94 35.82
N GLY A 530 3.41 7.98 35.00
CA GLY A 530 3.26 6.54 35.27
C GLY A 530 4.57 5.88 35.71
N ASP A 531 4.49 4.58 35.85
CA ASP A 531 5.58 3.70 36.23
C ASP A 531 6.43 3.27 35.04
N ILE A 532 7.68 2.85 35.29
CA ILE A 532 8.50 2.10 34.33
C ILE A 532 8.66 0.67 34.84
N ILE A 533 8.07 -0.30 34.14
CA ILE A 533 8.04 -1.70 34.52
C ILE A 533 8.69 -2.55 33.42
N LEU A 534 9.98 -2.80 33.53
CA LEU A 534 10.79 -3.57 32.57
C LEU A 534 11.46 -4.75 33.29
N THR A 535 10.69 -5.75 33.66
CA THR A 535 11.13 -6.88 34.50
C THR A 535 11.33 -8.19 33.75
N HIS A 536 11.23 -8.18 32.41
CA HIS A 536 11.44 -9.41 31.62
C HIS A 536 12.90 -9.89 31.71
N PRO A 537 13.15 -11.17 32.08
CA PRO A 537 14.51 -11.66 32.30
C PRO A 537 15.41 -11.69 31.06
N GLY A 538 14.81 -11.62 29.88
CA GLY A 538 15.52 -11.52 28.60
C GLY A 538 15.90 -10.09 28.19
N ASN A 539 15.69 -9.09 29.03
CA ASN A 539 16.14 -7.73 28.74
C ASN A 539 17.65 -7.64 28.64
N SER A 540 18.13 -6.96 27.59
CA SER A 540 19.56 -6.73 27.37
C SER A 540 19.78 -5.35 26.79
N PHE A 541 20.31 -4.44 27.57
CA PHE A 541 20.62 -3.08 27.15
C PHE A 541 22.15 -2.95 27.00
N SER A 542 22.59 -2.62 25.80
CA SER A 542 24.00 -2.31 25.54
C SER A 542 24.20 -0.79 25.62
N GLY A 543 25.25 -0.38 26.34
CA GLY A 543 25.54 1.04 26.58
C GLY A 543 24.79 1.61 27.79
N ALA A 544 24.94 2.91 27.98
CA ALA A 544 24.34 3.60 29.13
C ALA A 544 22.79 3.58 29.01
N THR A 545 22.13 3.16 30.08
CA THR A 545 20.67 3.11 30.17
C THR A 545 20.17 4.07 31.23
N SER A 546 19.22 4.92 30.86
CA SER A 546 18.56 5.88 31.75
C SER A 546 17.07 5.62 31.80
N LEU A 547 16.54 5.43 33.00
CA LEU A 547 15.11 5.26 33.28
C LEU A 547 14.67 6.40 34.19
N THR A 548 13.66 7.16 33.79
CA THR A 548 13.11 8.28 34.54
C THR A 548 11.59 8.15 34.67
N ALA A 549 11.10 7.84 35.86
CA ALA A 549 9.67 7.92 36.19
C ALA A 549 9.49 9.14 37.08
N THR A 550 8.96 10.23 36.50
CA THR A 550 8.94 11.54 37.19
C THR A 550 8.13 11.51 38.49
N ILE A 551 7.06 10.77 38.53
CA ILE A 551 6.16 10.62 39.68
C ILE A 551 6.10 9.16 40.14
N GLY A 552 6.13 8.21 39.19
CA GLY A 552 5.88 6.78 39.40
C GLY A 552 7.08 5.99 39.90
N ASP A 553 6.87 4.70 40.01
CA ASP A 553 7.85 3.70 40.42
C ASP A 553 8.71 3.23 39.21
N ILE A 554 9.91 2.74 39.53
CA ILE A 554 10.74 2.00 38.55
C ILE A 554 10.89 0.57 39.03
N ARG A 555 10.53 -0.39 38.18
CA ARG A 555 10.79 -1.82 38.36
C ARG A 555 11.62 -2.33 37.18
N PHE A 556 12.84 -2.75 37.44
CA PHE A 556 13.77 -3.13 36.41
C PHE A 556 14.36 -4.53 36.64
N GLY A 557 14.57 -5.31 35.58
CA GLY A 557 15.27 -6.59 35.59
C GLY A 557 15.89 -6.86 34.21
N GLY A 558 17.00 -7.60 34.22
CA GLY A 558 17.77 -7.93 33.02
C GLY A 558 19.25 -7.52 33.10
N THR A 559 19.90 -7.46 31.94
CA THR A 559 21.33 -7.14 31.84
C THR A 559 21.53 -5.76 31.20
N VAL A 560 22.37 -4.93 31.79
CA VAL A 560 22.85 -3.66 31.23
C VAL A 560 24.35 -3.75 31.03
N ASN A 561 24.80 -3.74 29.75
CA ASN A 561 26.22 -3.72 29.40
C ASN A 561 26.70 -2.25 29.30
N GLY A 562 26.71 -1.58 30.41
CA GLY A 562 27.06 -0.16 30.59
C GLY A 562 26.55 0.34 31.93
N ASN A 563 26.45 1.64 32.08
CA ASN A 563 25.92 2.23 33.30
C ASN A 563 24.39 2.18 33.30
N LEU A 564 23.79 1.88 34.43
CA LEU A 564 22.34 2.03 34.65
C LEU A 564 22.09 3.21 35.60
N ASN A 565 21.28 4.17 35.16
CA ASN A 565 20.77 5.27 35.96
C ASN A 565 19.24 5.18 36.05
N THR A 566 18.71 5.14 37.26
CA THR A 566 17.28 5.21 37.53
C THR A 566 16.95 6.44 38.34
N ASN A 567 15.91 7.15 37.96
CA ASN A 567 15.37 8.32 38.70
C ASN A 567 13.85 8.11 38.83
N ALA A 568 13.41 7.74 40.00
CA ALA A 568 12.00 7.49 40.33
C ALA A 568 11.48 8.51 41.30
N GLY A 569 10.35 9.14 41.01
CA GLY A 569 9.60 9.94 41.99
C GLY A 569 9.00 9.08 43.09
N GLY A 570 8.66 7.82 42.81
CA GLY A 570 8.25 6.78 43.74
C GLY A 570 9.38 5.85 44.17
N ALA A 571 9.11 4.56 44.31
CA ALA A 571 10.06 3.53 44.71
C ALA A 571 10.83 2.96 43.50
N THR A 572 12.03 2.40 43.77
CA THR A 572 12.80 1.63 42.80
C THR A 572 12.94 0.18 43.26
N THR A 573 12.52 -0.76 42.41
CA THR A 573 12.63 -2.20 42.69
C THR A 573 13.44 -2.91 41.61
N PHE A 574 14.49 -3.62 42.00
CA PHE A 574 15.28 -4.45 41.09
C PHE A 574 14.81 -5.91 41.14
N ALA A 575 14.38 -6.47 39.99
CA ALA A 575 14.33 -7.90 39.79
C ALA A 575 15.76 -8.46 39.61
N ALA A 576 15.94 -9.68 39.13
CA ALA A 576 17.29 -10.18 38.81
C ALA A 576 17.97 -9.24 37.79
N THR A 577 18.98 -8.50 38.25
CA THR A 577 19.62 -7.41 37.50
C THR A 577 21.14 -7.54 37.49
N THR A 578 21.75 -7.45 36.32
CA THR A 578 23.20 -7.40 36.13
C THR A 578 23.57 -6.09 35.44
N VAL A 579 24.44 -5.32 36.05
CA VAL A 579 24.99 -4.05 35.52
C VAL A 579 26.51 -4.19 35.33
N ASN A 580 26.92 -4.30 34.06
CA ASN A 580 28.33 -4.35 33.66
C ASN A 580 28.89 -2.92 33.54
N GLY A 581 28.78 -2.15 34.60
CA GLY A 581 29.15 -0.74 34.68
C GLY A 581 28.77 -0.18 36.06
N ASN A 582 28.53 1.12 36.14
CA ASN A 582 28.10 1.78 37.35
C ASN A 582 26.57 1.79 37.46
N LEU A 583 26.09 1.71 38.70
CA LEU A 583 24.68 1.82 39.03
C LEU A 583 24.42 3.18 39.74
N GLY A 584 23.55 4.01 39.20
CA GLY A 584 23.04 5.23 39.83
C GLY A 584 21.53 5.06 40.08
N VAL A 585 21.11 5.21 41.32
CA VAL A 585 19.71 5.18 41.73
C VAL A 585 19.33 6.41 42.54
N LEU A 586 18.37 7.15 42.03
CA LEU A 586 17.67 8.19 42.78
C LEU A 586 16.22 7.79 42.91
N SER A 587 15.73 7.63 44.13
CA SER A 587 14.36 7.20 44.41
C SER A 587 13.69 8.16 45.38
N GLY A 588 12.44 8.52 45.14
CA GLY A 588 11.63 9.25 46.11
C GLY A 588 11.31 8.39 47.33
N GLY A 589 10.89 7.14 47.09
CA GLY A 589 10.58 6.12 48.09
C GLY A 589 11.68 5.04 48.17
N ASP A 590 11.30 3.85 48.59
CA ASP A 590 12.23 2.77 48.89
C ASP A 590 13.01 2.27 47.67
N ILE A 591 14.24 1.83 47.94
CA ILE A 591 15.05 1.05 46.97
C ILE A 591 15.06 -0.39 47.44
N THR A 592 14.39 -1.26 46.67
CA THR A 592 14.17 -2.67 47.03
C THR A 592 14.59 -3.63 45.92
N GLN A 593 14.52 -4.94 46.16
CA GLN A 593 14.80 -5.98 45.18
C GLN A 593 13.93 -7.23 45.38
N THR A 594 13.67 -7.92 44.26
CA THR A 594 13.01 -9.24 44.26
C THR A 594 13.92 -10.34 43.71
N GLY A 595 15.06 -10.00 43.13
CA GLY A 595 16.10 -10.90 42.63
C GLY A 595 17.50 -10.38 42.94
N PRO A 596 18.57 -11.11 42.61
CA PRO A 596 19.95 -10.68 42.83
C PRO A 596 20.30 -9.44 42.00
N LEU A 597 21.09 -8.55 42.61
CA LEU A 597 21.67 -7.36 41.98
C LEU A 597 23.18 -7.53 41.86
N ILE A 598 23.69 -7.61 40.64
CA ILE A 598 25.12 -7.78 40.35
C ILE A 598 25.60 -6.51 39.64
N VAL A 599 26.52 -5.78 40.25
CA VAL A 599 27.10 -4.55 39.71
C VAL A 599 28.62 -4.67 39.65
N THR A 600 29.22 -4.50 38.48
CA THR A 600 30.69 -4.60 38.34
C THR A 600 31.42 -3.31 38.69
N GLY A 601 30.76 -2.19 38.53
CA GLY A 601 31.28 -0.84 38.85
C GLY A 601 30.88 -0.33 40.25
N THR A 602 30.84 0.96 40.38
CA THR A 602 30.37 1.64 41.60
C THR A 602 28.83 1.69 41.63
N SER A 603 28.29 1.75 42.88
CA SER A 603 26.84 1.92 43.08
C SER A 603 26.59 3.18 43.87
N SER A 604 25.73 4.07 43.39
CA SER A 604 25.22 5.23 44.08
C SER A 604 23.74 5.07 44.29
N LEU A 605 23.30 4.86 45.49
CA LEU A 605 21.92 4.55 45.91
C LEU A 605 21.42 5.70 46.78
N VAL A 606 20.44 6.45 46.34
CA VAL A 606 19.85 7.55 47.07
C VAL A 606 18.32 7.34 47.17
N SER A 607 17.83 7.08 48.36
CA SER A 607 16.42 7.18 48.70
C SER A 607 16.19 8.49 49.49
N THR A 608 15.24 9.31 48.99
CA THR A 608 15.03 10.63 49.61
C THR A 608 14.15 10.59 50.87
N THR A 609 13.23 9.66 50.94
CA THR A 609 12.26 9.51 52.04
C THR A 609 12.04 8.08 52.50
N GLY A 610 12.68 7.10 51.88
CA GLY A 610 12.44 5.68 52.16
C GLY A 610 13.74 4.93 52.50
N ASP A 611 13.60 3.62 52.55
CA ASP A 611 14.63 2.69 52.93
C ASP A 611 15.40 2.13 51.72
N ILE A 612 16.60 1.66 51.96
CA ILE A 612 17.38 0.88 51.01
C ILE A 612 17.46 -0.57 51.52
N VAL A 613 16.73 -1.45 50.88
CA VAL A 613 16.59 -2.86 51.29
C VAL A 613 17.06 -3.79 50.17
N LEU A 614 18.37 -4.05 50.11
CA LEU A 614 19.04 -4.91 49.10
C LEU A 614 19.65 -6.11 49.80
N THR A 615 18.78 -7.00 50.31
CA THR A 615 19.16 -8.07 51.26
C THR A 615 19.30 -9.46 50.60
N ASN A 616 19.29 -9.54 49.27
CA ASN A 616 19.53 -10.83 48.58
C ASN A 616 20.99 -11.24 48.78
N PRO A 617 21.22 -12.47 49.33
CA PRO A 617 22.59 -12.89 49.62
C PRO A 617 23.44 -13.15 48.36
N ALA A 618 22.86 -13.26 47.18
CA ALA A 618 23.56 -13.43 45.91
C ALA A 618 23.93 -12.07 45.26
N ASN A 619 23.69 -10.91 45.91
CA ASN A 619 24.14 -9.64 45.38
C ASN A 619 25.66 -9.58 45.28
N GLN A 620 26.18 -8.85 44.30
CA GLN A 620 27.61 -8.61 44.13
C GLN A 620 27.82 -7.14 43.76
N PHE A 621 28.67 -6.47 44.50
CA PHE A 621 29.05 -5.07 44.28
C PHE A 621 30.59 -5.03 44.04
N GLY A 622 30.97 -4.84 42.77
CA GLY A 622 32.39 -4.85 42.39
C GLY A 622 33.15 -3.60 42.78
N GLY A 623 32.45 -2.47 42.92
CA GLY A 623 32.99 -1.19 43.33
C GLY A 623 32.42 -0.69 44.65
N GLN A 624 32.72 0.57 44.99
CA GLN A 624 32.17 1.23 46.18
C GLN A 624 30.64 1.39 46.01
N VAL A 625 29.92 1.12 47.10
CA VAL A 625 28.49 1.43 47.26
C VAL A 625 28.38 2.70 48.10
N THR A 626 27.88 3.79 47.52
CA THR A 626 27.45 4.97 48.27
C THR A 626 25.97 4.90 48.47
N ALA A 627 25.50 4.87 49.71
CA ALA A 627 24.08 4.68 50.05
C ALA A 627 23.59 5.82 50.97
N THR A 628 22.51 6.50 50.56
CA THR A 628 21.84 7.54 51.35
C THR A 628 20.35 7.19 51.47
N GLY A 629 19.81 7.03 52.67
CA GLY A 629 18.41 6.67 52.93
C GLY A 629 18.02 6.75 54.42
N ASP A 630 16.83 6.28 54.75
CA ASP A 630 16.39 6.18 56.14
C ASP A 630 17.03 4.93 56.75
N ASP A 631 16.44 3.76 56.65
CA ASP A 631 17.10 2.50 56.99
C ASP A 631 17.86 1.95 55.79
N ILE A 632 19.09 1.48 55.99
CA ILE A 632 19.91 0.89 54.91
C ILE A 632 20.23 -0.58 55.25
N SER A 633 19.74 -1.49 54.47
CA SER A 633 20.01 -2.93 54.60
C SER A 633 20.66 -3.48 53.35
N LEU A 634 21.93 -3.85 53.40
CA LEU A 634 22.65 -4.43 52.26
C LEU A 634 23.18 -5.81 52.59
N SER A 635 23.00 -6.74 51.67
CA SER A 635 23.64 -8.04 51.72
C SER A 635 24.40 -8.32 50.43
N ALA A 636 25.58 -8.94 50.48
CA ALA A 636 26.39 -9.26 49.33
C ALA A 636 27.20 -10.57 49.49
N THR A 637 27.42 -11.23 48.37
CA THR A 637 28.42 -12.29 48.24
C THR A 637 29.76 -11.65 47.85
N GLY A 638 30.83 -11.95 48.63
CA GLY A 638 32.16 -11.44 48.37
C GLY A 638 32.44 -10.13 49.16
N ASP A 639 33.42 -9.39 48.70
CA ASP A 639 33.86 -8.15 49.35
C ASP A 639 32.81 -7.02 49.16
N LEU A 640 32.64 -6.20 50.18
CA LEU A 640 31.69 -5.09 50.18
C LEU A 640 32.39 -3.83 50.69
N ASN A 641 32.33 -2.75 49.88
CA ASN A 641 32.85 -1.44 50.23
C ASN A 641 31.69 -0.44 50.26
N VAL A 642 31.33 0.09 51.43
CA VAL A 642 30.12 0.91 51.63
C VAL A 642 30.52 2.25 52.24
N ASP A 643 29.99 3.33 51.68
CA ASP A 643 29.93 4.66 52.27
C ASP A 643 28.45 5.02 52.45
N PHE A 644 27.98 5.18 53.66
CA PHE A 644 26.56 5.37 53.94
C PHE A 644 26.24 6.68 54.65
N THR A 645 25.07 7.20 54.38
CA THR A 645 24.43 8.29 55.13
C THR A 645 23.01 7.85 55.44
N ALA A 646 22.73 7.44 56.67
CA ALA A 646 21.46 6.97 57.13
C ALA A 646 20.85 7.85 58.22
N THR A 647 19.53 8.09 58.13
CA THR A 647 18.78 8.76 59.22
C THR A 647 18.27 7.75 60.22
N GLY A 648 18.24 6.47 59.87
CA GLY A 648 17.86 5.31 60.68
C GLY A 648 18.99 4.31 60.89
N VAL A 649 18.66 3.03 60.85
CA VAL A 649 19.53 1.88 61.11
C VAL A 649 20.22 1.39 59.81
N THR A 650 21.54 1.20 59.87
CA THR A 650 22.29 0.54 58.77
C THR A 650 22.61 -0.89 59.14
N THR A 651 22.26 -1.85 58.27
CA THR A 651 22.57 -3.30 58.42
C THR A 651 23.33 -3.79 57.21
N LEU A 652 24.55 -4.28 57.44
CA LEU A 652 25.44 -4.79 56.38
C LEU A 652 25.79 -6.24 56.61
N ASN A 653 25.48 -7.09 55.58
CA ASN A 653 25.81 -8.54 55.64
C ASN A 653 26.64 -8.91 54.41
N ASN A 654 27.82 -9.52 54.57
CA ASN A 654 28.60 -9.99 53.44
C ASN A 654 29.45 -11.21 53.78
N THR A 655 29.84 -11.97 52.74
CA THR A 655 30.66 -13.19 52.90
C THR A 655 32.14 -12.96 52.68
N GLY A 656 32.56 -11.83 52.14
CA GLY A 656 33.95 -11.45 51.93
C GLY A 656 34.39 -10.36 52.91
N ASN A 657 35.39 -9.56 52.54
CA ASN A 657 35.86 -8.44 53.35
C ASN A 657 34.86 -7.27 53.28
N LEU A 658 34.75 -6.54 54.38
CA LEU A 658 33.94 -5.31 54.43
C LEU A 658 34.85 -4.10 54.62
N THR A 659 34.64 -3.07 53.86
CA THR A 659 35.10 -1.72 54.12
C THR A 659 33.89 -0.80 54.34
N VAL A 660 33.81 -0.15 55.48
CA VAL A 660 32.64 0.68 55.79
C VAL A 660 33.06 2.08 56.26
N THR A 661 32.46 3.09 55.71
CA THR A 661 32.48 4.49 56.08
C THR A 661 31.08 5.04 56.15
N GLY A 662 30.87 6.13 56.89
CA GLY A 662 29.56 6.81 56.82
C GLY A 662 29.11 7.44 58.10
N THR A 663 27.85 7.91 58.05
CA THR A 663 27.14 8.54 59.18
C THR A 663 25.75 7.95 59.34
N GLY A 664 25.32 7.74 60.59
CA GLY A 664 23.98 7.15 60.82
C GLY A 664 23.62 7.13 62.32
N VAL A 665 22.48 6.41 62.59
CA VAL A 665 22.06 6.17 63.97
C VAL A 665 22.73 4.90 64.49
N ASP A 666 22.29 3.74 64.07
CA ASP A 666 22.88 2.45 64.43
C ASP A 666 23.54 1.77 63.22
N LEU A 667 24.65 1.07 63.44
CA LEU A 667 25.27 0.22 62.42
C LEU A 667 25.38 -1.21 62.94
N ASN A 668 24.75 -2.15 62.18
CA ASN A 668 24.82 -3.58 62.38
C ASN A 668 25.64 -4.23 61.24
N VAL A 669 26.68 -4.94 61.56
CA VAL A 669 27.58 -5.60 60.58
C VAL A 669 27.65 -7.07 60.89
N THR A 670 27.51 -7.90 59.87
CA THR A 670 27.84 -9.32 59.84
C THR A 670 28.72 -9.61 58.65
N THR A 671 29.95 -10.02 58.84
CA THR A 671 30.87 -10.39 57.77
C THR A 671 31.66 -11.65 58.08
N LEU A 672 31.84 -12.54 57.07
CA LEU A 672 32.68 -13.74 57.18
C LEU A 672 34.14 -13.43 56.90
N GLY A 673 34.47 -12.30 56.31
CA GLY A 673 35.80 -11.82 56.03
C GLY A 673 36.29 -10.85 57.11
N ASN A 674 37.23 -9.98 56.70
CA ASN A 674 37.76 -8.91 57.53
C ASN A 674 36.87 -7.67 57.44
N ALA A 675 36.77 -6.87 58.50
CA ALA A 675 36.11 -5.59 58.49
C ALA A 675 37.11 -4.43 58.68
N ALA A 676 37.15 -3.50 57.75
CA ALA A 676 37.89 -2.26 57.82
C ALA A 676 36.94 -1.09 58.01
N VAL A 677 36.99 -0.41 59.11
CA VAL A 677 36.16 0.77 59.41
C VAL A 677 36.97 2.03 59.10
N GLY A 678 36.45 2.82 58.14
CA GLY A 678 36.97 4.14 57.82
C GLY A 678 36.37 5.25 58.74
N ASN A 679 36.17 6.45 58.23
CA ASN A 679 35.53 7.53 58.99
C ASN A 679 34.08 7.14 59.28
N LEU A 680 33.72 6.99 60.55
CA LEU A 680 32.40 6.58 60.99
C LEU A 680 31.89 7.53 62.09
N THR A 681 30.64 7.96 61.95
CA THR A 681 29.97 8.76 62.97
C THR A 681 28.55 8.18 63.21
N LEU A 682 28.33 7.61 64.42
CA LEU A 682 27.06 7.07 64.81
C LEU A 682 26.51 7.82 66.03
N THR A 683 25.24 8.19 65.98
CA THR A 683 24.52 8.80 67.09
C THR A 683 23.96 7.74 68.03
N GLY A 684 23.88 6.48 67.65
CA GLY A 684 23.46 5.31 68.41
C GLY A 684 24.56 4.27 68.56
N ASN A 685 24.24 3.00 68.22
CA ASN A 685 25.06 1.84 68.57
C ASN A 685 25.86 1.32 67.32
N LEU A 686 26.96 0.69 67.62
CA LEU A 686 27.75 -0.13 66.69
C LEU A 686 27.74 -1.59 67.16
N ASN A 687 27.20 -2.48 66.29
CA ASN A 687 27.20 -3.92 66.52
C ASN A 687 27.96 -4.59 65.37
N MET A 688 29.07 -5.21 65.64
CA MET A 688 29.88 -5.89 64.61
C MET A 688 30.08 -7.37 64.95
N ASN A 689 29.69 -8.23 64.03
CA ASN A 689 29.98 -9.66 64.08
C ASN A 689 30.91 -10.00 62.91
N VAL A 690 32.19 -10.20 63.19
CA VAL A 690 33.28 -10.31 62.19
C VAL A 690 34.03 -11.63 62.42
N GLU A 691 33.96 -12.56 61.48
CA GLU A 691 34.71 -13.83 61.60
C GLU A 691 36.20 -13.66 61.34
N GLY A 692 36.59 -12.69 60.54
CA GLY A 692 37.99 -12.28 60.30
C GLY A 692 38.50 -11.26 61.30
N PHE A 693 39.37 -10.34 60.83
CA PHE A 693 39.89 -9.22 61.60
C PHE A 693 39.03 -7.99 61.48
N ALA A 694 38.74 -7.32 62.57
CA ALA A 694 38.20 -5.96 62.56
C ALA A 694 39.35 -4.96 62.77
N SER A 695 39.33 -3.93 61.94
CA SER A 695 40.36 -2.85 61.93
C SER A 695 39.75 -1.49 61.60
N ILE A 696 40.51 -0.44 62.01
CA ILE A 696 40.25 0.91 61.54
C ILE A 696 41.30 1.30 60.52
N VAL A 697 40.84 1.90 59.43
CA VAL A 697 41.73 2.38 58.35
C VAL A 697 42.67 3.47 58.92
N THR A 698 43.96 3.38 58.59
CA THR A 698 44.99 4.34 59.06
C THR A 698 44.57 5.79 58.81
N GLY A 699 44.53 6.57 59.87
CA GLY A 699 44.18 8.00 59.86
C GLY A 699 42.66 8.26 59.89
N ALA A 700 41.83 7.24 59.93
CA ALA A 700 40.38 7.35 60.08
C ALA A 700 39.95 7.47 61.53
N THR A 701 38.76 8.04 61.77
CA THR A 701 38.15 8.17 63.10
C THR A 701 36.79 7.52 63.12
N ALA A 702 36.49 6.72 64.11
CA ALA A 702 35.18 6.10 64.33
C ALA A 702 34.62 6.62 65.66
N ASN A 703 33.56 7.42 65.58
CA ASN A 703 32.85 8.02 66.69
C ASN A 703 31.50 7.34 66.89
N VAL A 704 31.25 6.76 68.05
CA VAL A 704 30.00 6.04 68.38
C VAL A 704 29.48 6.67 69.69
N ALA A 705 28.32 7.36 69.60
CA ALA A 705 27.74 7.98 70.81
C ALA A 705 27.08 6.97 71.78
N GLY A 706 26.65 5.81 71.22
CA GLY A 706 26.04 4.76 72.04
C GLY A 706 26.99 3.64 72.42
N THR A 707 26.48 2.38 72.36
CA THR A 707 27.25 1.20 72.77
C THR A 707 27.94 0.57 71.55
N ALA A 708 29.20 0.29 71.64
CA ALA A 708 29.92 -0.50 70.66
C ALA A 708 30.07 -1.95 71.10
N THR A 709 29.60 -2.88 70.30
CA THR A 709 29.69 -4.35 70.49
C THR A 709 30.52 -4.93 69.35
N LEU A 710 31.59 -5.65 69.65
CA LEU A 710 32.39 -6.37 68.68
C LEU A 710 32.49 -7.83 69.06
N VAL A 711 32.03 -8.70 68.18
CA VAL A 711 32.25 -10.16 68.22
C VAL A 711 33.24 -10.49 67.09
N SER A 712 34.52 -10.79 67.48
CA SER A 712 35.53 -11.17 66.50
C SER A 712 36.52 -12.12 67.18
N PRO A 713 36.70 -13.32 66.71
CA PRO A 713 37.64 -14.25 67.32
C PRO A 713 39.13 -13.82 67.12
N ASN A 714 39.36 -12.97 66.14
CA ASN A 714 40.73 -12.54 65.74
C ASN A 714 41.09 -11.09 66.05
N SER A 715 40.27 -10.35 66.80
CA SER A 715 40.49 -8.96 67.10
C SER A 715 40.28 -8.64 68.60
N VAL A 716 40.97 -7.64 69.10
CA VAL A 716 40.86 -7.20 70.47
C VAL A 716 40.44 -5.76 70.47
N LEU A 717 39.54 -5.37 71.38
CA LEU A 717 39.17 -3.97 71.65
C LEU A 717 40.15 -3.36 72.64
N GLU A 718 40.69 -2.20 72.28
CA GLU A 718 41.60 -1.44 73.22
C GLU A 718 41.08 -0.04 73.56
N LYS A 719 41.30 0.41 74.74
CA LYS A 719 41.03 1.78 75.17
C LYS A 719 42.34 2.48 75.53
N ASN A 720 42.69 3.56 74.83
CA ASN A 720 43.84 4.36 75.05
C ASN A 720 45.13 3.52 75.18
N GLY A 721 45.33 2.47 74.43
CA GLY A 721 46.45 1.57 74.35
C GLY A 721 46.53 0.55 75.51
N ASN A 722 45.45 0.44 76.30
CA ASN A 722 45.31 -0.63 77.31
C ASN A 722 44.35 -1.70 76.87
N SER A 723 44.80 -2.89 76.76
CA SER A 723 43.98 -4.03 76.45
C SER A 723 42.88 -4.24 77.48
N LEU A 724 41.61 -4.27 77.10
CA LEU A 724 40.46 -4.59 77.96
C LEU A 724 40.25 -6.14 77.86
N GLY A 725 41.03 -6.85 78.65
CA GLY A 725 41.22 -8.28 78.63
C GLY A 725 40.01 -9.19 78.28
N PHE A 726 40.30 -10.17 77.46
CA PHE A 726 39.49 -11.43 77.37
C PHE A 726 40.03 -12.39 78.42
N ALA A 727 39.17 -13.17 79.05
CA ALA A 727 39.56 -14.20 79.99
C ALA A 727 40.34 -15.37 79.31
N ASP A 728 40.21 -15.59 78.08
CA ASP A 728 41.02 -16.45 77.25
C ASP A 728 41.89 -15.65 76.28
N LYS A 729 43.19 -15.94 76.28
CA LYS A 729 44.09 -15.33 75.28
C LYS A 729 43.55 -15.57 73.86
N PRO A 730 43.52 -14.50 73.04
CA PRO A 730 43.20 -14.73 71.64
C PRO A 730 44.11 -15.85 71.10
N ARG A 731 43.58 -16.79 70.40
CA ARG A 731 44.38 -17.83 69.74
C ARG A 731 45.20 -17.10 68.67
N VAL A 732 46.48 -16.94 68.95
CA VAL A 732 47.45 -16.49 67.98
C VAL A 732 47.48 -17.56 66.90
N PRO A 733 47.21 -17.31 65.63
CA PRO A 733 47.41 -18.27 64.59
C PRO A 733 48.84 -18.80 64.66
N SER A 734 48.99 -20.12 64.53
CA SER A 734 50.27 -20.80 64.62
C SER A 734 51.32 -20.39 63.58
N SER A 735 51.02 -19.40 62.78
CA SER A 735 51.83 -18.87 61.64
C SER A 735 52.37 -17.43 61.89
N GLY A 736 52.47 -16.92 63.10
CA GLY A 736 53.16 -15.67 63.37
C GLY A 736 52.51 -14.37 62.91
N GLY A 737 51.21 -14.42 62.66
CA GLY A 737 50.41 -13.22 62.38
C GLY A 737 50.15 -12.39 63.60
N SER A 738 50.29 -11.07 63.55
CA SER A 738 49.95 -10.16 64.64
C SER A 738 48.41 -10.14 64.81
N VAL A 739 47.96 -10.13 66.09
CA VAL A 739 46.58 -9.91 66.52
C VAL A 739 46.24 -8.47 66.17
N GLY A 740 45.18 -8.23 65.39
CA GLY A 740 44.75 -6.89 65.14
C GLY A 740 44.11 -6.17 66.33
N THR A 741 44.35 -4.87 66.45
CA THR A 741 43.77 -4.03 67.50
C THR A 741 42.67 -3.15 66.84
N PHE A 742 41.47 -3.16 67.49
CA PHE A 742 40.36 -2.32 67.08
C PHE A 742 40.09 -1.29 68.14
N VAL A 743 40.38 -0.05 67.85
CA VAL A 743 40.33 1.11 68.84
C VAL A 743 39.24 2.07 68.39
N LEU A 744 38.24 2.30 69.22
CA LEU A 744 37.07 3.14 68.98
C LEU A 744 36.94 4.24 70.03
N ASN A 745 36.37 5.36 69.58
CA ASN A 745 35.81 6.39 70.47
C ASN A 745 34.32 6.15 70.66
N ALA A 746 33.95 5.37 71.69
CA ALA A 746 32.53 5.05 71.98
C ALA A 746 32.24 5.35 73.44
N ALA A 747 30.99 5.77 73.73
CA ALA A 747 30.51 6.06 75.07
C ALA A 747 30.47 4.75 75.91
N ARG A 748 30.10 3.64 75.32
CA ARG A 748 30.04 2.33 76.00
C ARG A 748 30.51 1.22 75.06
N PHE A 749 31.06 0.12 75.63
CA PHE A 749 31.48 -1.08 74.92
C PHE A 749 30.79 -2.30 75.52
N ASN A 750 30.28 -3.17 74.66
CA ASN A 750 29.77 -4.44 75.04
C ASN A 750 30.67 -5.56 74.51
N LEU A 751 31.35 -6.25 75.35
CA LEU A 751 32.25 -7.33 75.01
C LEU A 751 31.63 -8.67 75.37
N PRO A 752 31.64 -9.70 74.48
CA PRO A 752 31.15 -11.03 74.82
C PRO A 752 31.99 -11.62 75.94
N ALA A 753 31.35 -12.21 76.93
CA ALA A 753 32.03 -12.93 77.96
C ALA A 753 32.68 -14.22 77.40
N PRO A 754 33.92 -14.59 77.86
CA PRO A 754 34.56 -15.81 77.36
C PRO A 754 33.76 -17.05 77.71
N GLY A 755 33.34 -17.78 76.65
CA GLY A 755 32.64 -19.08 76.76
C GLY A 755 31.16 -19.09 77.11
N THR A 756 30.50 -17.98 77.28
CA THR A 756 29.06 -17.91 77.68
C THR A 756 28.17 -17.15 76.70
N GLY A 757 28.69 -16.48 75.66
CA GLY A 757 27.91 -15.68 74.68
C GLY A 757 27.28 -14.41 75.35
N THR A 758 27.67 -14.03 76.55
CA THR A 758 27.20 -12.80 77.20
C THR A 758 28.24 -11.71 77.16
N SER A 759 27.85 -10.47 76.90
CA SER A 759 28.74 -9.28 76.79
C SER A 759 28.90 -8.59 78.10
N ALA A 760 30.14 -8.17 78.40
CA ALA A 760 30.42 -7.22 79.50
C ALA A 760 30.39 -5.79 79.00
N LEU A 761 29.63 -4.91 79.68
CA LEU A 761 29.56 -3.47 79.36
C LEU A 761 30.73 -2.75 80.00
N VAL A 762 31.52 -1.96 79.28
CA VAL A 762 32.58 -1.13 79.76
C VAL A 762 32.33 0.34 79.40
N GLU A 763 32.28 1.24 80.42
CA GLU A 763 32.10 2.67 80.18
C GLU A 763 33.40 3.36 79.96
N GLY A 764 33.51 4.17 78.90
CA GLY A 764 34.65 5.08 78.66
C GLY A 764 35.02 5.22 77.21
N ALA A 765 35.80 6.22 76.88
CA ALA A 765 36.36 6.48 75.55
C ALA A 765 37.56 5.59 75.23
N LEU A 766 37.56 4.91 74.11
CA LEU A 766 38.72 4.16 73.61
C LEU A 766 39.35 4.88 72.44
N ALA A 767 40.68 4.86 72.41
CA ALA A 767 41.43 5.31 71.24
C ALA A 767 41.69 4.15 70.27
N VAL A 768 41.60 4.38 68.97
CA VAL A 768 41.80 3.35 67.94
C VAL A 768 43.26 3.38 67.46
N GLY A 769 43.92 2.26 67.48
CA GLY A 769 45.18 2.02 66.81
C GLY A 769 45.05 1.34 65.49
N GLU A 770 46.01 1.56 64.64
CA GLU A 770 46.09 0.97 63.35
C GLU A 770 46.24 -0.57 63.48
N LEU A 771 45.41 -1.32 62.73
CA LEU A 771 45.63 -2.76 62.51
C LEU A 771 46.65 -2.94 61.38
N ALA A 772 47.70 -3.61 61.65
CA ALA A 772 48.53 -4.08 60.56
C ALA A 772 47.67 -4.96 59.63
N ALA A 773 47.63 -4.60 58.37
CA ALA A 773 46.96 -5.46 57.39
C ALA A 773 47.44 -6.90 57.55
N PRO A 774 46.57 -7.88 57.57
CA PRO A 774 47.00 -9.26 57.67
C PRO A 774 47.94 -9.52 56.50
N ARG A 775 49.17 -9.87 56.75
CA ARG A 775 50.03 -10.42 55.71
C ARG A 775 49.31 -11.65 55.22
N GLY A 776 49.09 -11.68 53.92
CA GLY A 776 48.35 -12.78 53.28
C GLY A 776 48.79 -14.12 53.82
N HIS A 777 47.84 -14.89 54.26
CA HIS A 777 48.07 -16.20 54.79
C HIS A 777 48.54 -17.07 53.61
N VAL A 778 49.85 -17.24 53.53
CA VAL A 778 50.43 -18.29 52.70
C VAL A 778 50.21 -19.56 53.52
N THR A 779 49.30 -20.39 53.15
CA THR A 779 49.10 -21.72 53.71
C THR A 779 50.40 -22.50 53.54
N PRO A 780 51.04 -22.90 54.65
CA PRO A 780 52.21 -23.79 54.58
C PRO A 780 51.72 -25.11 54.02
N GLY A 781 52.12 -25.46 52.83
CA GLY A 781 51.75 -26.75 52.27
C GLY A 781 51.75 -26.76 50.73
N PHE A 782 51.90 -25.67 50.10
CA PHE A 782 51.98 -25.62 48.62
C PHE A 782 53.43 -25.32 48.14
N GLU A 783 54.42 -25.72 48.87
CA GLU A 783 55.76 -25.80 48.31
C GLU A 783 55.87 -27.10 47.54
N GLY A 784 55.76 -27.05 46.27
CA GLY A 784 56.17 -28.18 45.42
C GLY A 784 55.34 -28.53 44.21
N SER A 785 54.28 -27.81 43.95
CA SER A 785 53.66 -27.96 42.65
C SER A 785 53.17 -26.59 42.20
N VAL A 786 53.97 -25.92 41.39
CA VAL A 786 53.44 -25.06 40.37
C VAL A 786 52.45 -25.91 39.57
N PRO A 787 51.15 -25.70 39.60
CA PRO A 787 50.31 -26.43 38.73
C PRO A 787 50.87 -26.12 37.35
N LYS A 788 51.36 -27.14 36.64
CA LYS A 788 51.52 -27.01 35.18
C LYS A 788 50.23 -26.38 34.71
N ALA A 789 50.37 -25.30 33.99
CA ALA A 789 49.27 -24.61 33.40
C ALA A 789 48.16 -25.59 33.13
N PHE A 790 47.02 -25.43 33.77
CA PHE A 790 45.81 -26.16 33.44
C PHE A 790 45.48 -25.67 32.06
N VAL A 791 45.99 -26.36 31.07
CA VAL A 791 45.40 -26.35 29.74
C VAL A 791 44.01 -26.92 29.97
N ILE A 792 43.03 -26.06 30.13
CA ILE A 792 41.67 -26.47 29.95
C ILE A 792 41.64 -26.90 28.46
N ARG A 793 41.91 -28.19 28.23
CA ARG A 793 41.41 -28.80 27.03
C ARG A 793 39.91 -28.69 27.19
N ARG A 794 39.36 -27.78 26.42
CA ARG A 794 37.95 -27.86 26.11
C ARG A 794 37.65 -29.31 25.88
N PRO A 795 36.68 -29.94 26.53
CA PRO A 795 36.23 -31.25 26.12
C PRO A 795 36.00 -31.14 24.61
N GLU A 796 36.72 -31.94 23.83
CA GLU A 796 36.33 -32.16 22.43
C GLU A 796 34.87 -32.53 22.50
N ALA A 797 33.99 -31.67 21.98
CA ALA A 797 32.62 -32.05 21.78
C ALA A 797 32.68 -33.35 20.98
N PRO A 798 32.05 -34.43 21.45
CA PRO A 798 32.05 -35.68 20.72
C PRO A 798 31.64 -35.34 19.29
N ALA A 799 32.42 -35.79 18.35
CA ALA A 799 32.12 -35.61 16.93
C ALA A 799 30.68 -36.06 16.72
N PRO A 800 29.84 -35.29 16.08
CA PRO A 800 28.46 -35.66 15.82
C PRO A 800 28.49 -36.93 14.97
N THR A 801 28.19 -38.02 15.56
CA THR A 801 28.05 -39.30 14.86
C THR A 801 26.78 -39.25 14.06
N GLY A 802 26.94 -39.19 12.76
CA GLY A 802 25.80 -39.41 11.85
C GLY A 802 25.42 -38.37 10.88
N LEU A 803 26.09 -37.23 10.80
CA LEU A 803 25.88 -36.29 9.72
C LEU A 803 27.21 -35.91 9.11
N GLY A 804 27.42 -36.38 7.90
CA GLY A 804 28.63 -36.20 7.15
C GLY A 804 29.06 -34.78 7.01
N ASN A 805 30.34 -34.61 6.96
CA ASN A 805 31.08 -33.52 6.36
C ASN A 805 30.52 -32.13 6.55
N GLY A 806 30.95 -31.47 7.56
CA GLY A 806 30.57 -30.09 7.80
C GLY A 806 31.46 -29.39 8.79
N TYR A 807 32.71 -29.75 8.83
CA TYR A 807 33.69 -29.06 9.66
C TYR A 807 34.38 -27.98 8.85
N PHE A 808 34.17 -26.79 9.25
CA PHE A 808 34.84 -25.64 8.68
C PHE A 808 35.80 -25.11 9.71
N THR A 809 37.03 -25.32 9.47
CA THR A 809 38.11 -24.93 10.37
C THR A 809 38.99 -23.82 9.85
N SER A 810 38.69 -23.30 8.66
CA SER A 810 39.49 -22.26 8.05
C SER A 810 38.78 -20.91 8.07
N VAL A 811 39.49 -19.95 8.48
CA VAL A 811 39.18 -18.55 8.18
C VAL A 811 40.06 -18.19 7.01
N ASP A 812 39.47 -18.05 5.87
CA ASP A 812 40.23 -17.54 4.74
C ASP A 812 40.07 -16.03 4.68
N ARG A 813 41.17 -15.37 4.71
CA ARG A 813 41.21 -13.95 4.51
C ARG A 813 41.20 -13.71 3.03
N GLY A 814 40.14 -13.20 2.55
CA GLY A 814 40.07 -12.77 1.17
C GLY A 814 41.31 -11.99 0.78
N LEU A 815 41.88 -12.36 -0.29
CA LEU A 815 43.14 -11.92 -0.83
C LEU A 815 43.40 -10.42 -0.71
N GLY A 816 44.43 -10.06 0.00
CA GLY A 816 45.11 -8.78 -0.05
C GLY A 816 44.37 -7.58 0.45
N GLU A 817 43.10 -7.65 0.61
CA GLU A 817 42.27 -6.50 0.98
C GLU A 817 41.34 -6.74 2.20
N GLY A 818 41.69 -7.72 3.00
CA GLY A 818 41.06 -7.91 4.33
C GLY A 818 39.73 -8.65 4.39
N GLY A 819 39.30 -9.22 3.31
CA GLY A 819 38.18 -10.15 3.32
C GLY A 819 38.56 -11.46 3.97
N PHE A 820 37.72 -12.04 4.79
CA PHE A 820 37.91 -13.35 5.37
C PHE A 820 36.63 -14.18 5.28
N ARG A 821 36.81 -15.44 5.15
CA ARG A 821 35.73 -16.42 5.12
C ARG A 821 35.77 -17.19 6.42
N VAL A 822 34.74 -17.07 7.21
CA VAL A 822 34.58 -17.86 8.44
C VAL A 822 33.59 -18.98 8.17
N ILE A 823 34.00 -20.17 8.40
CA ILE A 823 33.20 -21.38 8.18
C ILE A 823 32.86 -21.97 9.55
N TYR A 824 31.57 -22.03 9.90
CA TYR A 824 31.14 -22.59 11.15
C TYR A 824 30.68 -24.03 10.98
N PRO A 825 30.89 -24.91 11.99
CA PRO A 825 30.32 -26.24 11.97
C PRO A 825 28.78 -26.14 12.00
N LYS A 826 28.12 -27.01 11.30
CA LYS A 826 26.65 -27.11 11.35
C LYS A 826 26.17 -27.30 12.77
N VAL A 827 25.34 -26.43 13.23
CA VAL A 827 24.56 -26.61 14.43
C VAL A 827 23.46 -27.63 14.17
N ASN A 828 22.95 -28.26 15.19
CA ASN A 828 22.03 -29.40 15.22
C ASN A 828 20.75 -29.32 14.35
N LEU A 829 20.60 -28.37 13.45
CA LEU A 829 19.47 -28.25 12.55
C LEU A 829 19.83 -28.47 11.08
N GLY A 830 21.02 -28.95 10.78
CA GLY A 830 21.39 -29.30 9.40
C GLY A 830 21.60 -28.13 8.45
N GLN A 831 21.78 -26.90 8.95
CA GLN A 831 22.05 -25.73 8.12
C GLN A 831 23.45 -25.18 8.37
N ALA A 832 24.19 -24.98 7.32
CA ALA A 832 25.43 -24.24 7.34
C ALA A 832 25.17 -22.79 7.01
N TYR A 833 25.73 -21.88 7.80
CA TYR A 833 25.64 -20.45 7.54
C TYR A 833 26.97 -19.96 7.03
N TYR A 834 26.92 -19.25 5.95
CA TYR A 834 28.05 -18.49 5.44
C TYR A 834 27.84 -17.03 5.84
N VAL A 835 28.80 -16.43 6.46
CA VAL A 835 28.81 -15.02 6.80
C VAL A 835 29.97 -14.36 6.09
N GLY A 836 29.70 -13.38 5.33
CA GLY A 836 30.73 -12.63 4.60
C GLY A 836 30.86 -13.07 3.14
N ALA A 837 32.02 -13.07 2.59
CA ALA A 837 32.41 -13.11 1.16
C ALA A 837 31.62 -14.03 0.19
N GLN A 838 30.62 -14.76 0.64
CA GLN A 838 29.79 -15.56 -0.28
C GLN A 838 28.91 -14.73 -1.20
N ALA A 839 28.59 -13.51 -0.85
CA ALA A 839 27.81 -12.65 -1.72
C ALA A 839 28.56 -12.24 -3.01
N ALA A 840 29.88 -12.32 -3.00
CA ALA A 840 30.69 -11.99 -4.17
C ALA A 840 30.85 -13.17 -5.14
N GLU A 841 30.74 -14.40 -4.66
CA GLU A 841 30.81 -15.59 -5.53
C GLU A 841 29.46 -16.01 -6.10
N ALA A 842 28.36 -15.69 -5.42
CA ALA A 842 27.02 -16.01 -5.92
C ALA A 842 26.62 -15.18 -7.18
N GLY A 843 27.28 -14.09 -7.41
CA GLY A 843 27.04 -13.25 -8.61
C GLY A 843 27.64 -13.79 -9.92
N VAL A 844 28.43 -14.84 -9.86
CA VAL A 844 29.09 -15.39 -11.06
C VAL A 844 28.40 -16.67 -11.55
N GLU A 845 27.65 -17.36 -10.70
CA GLU A 845 26.96 -18.60 -11.09
C GLU A 845 25.58 -18.40 -11.69
N GLU A 846 24.99 -17.22 -11.50
CA GLU A 846 23.63 -16.94 -12.00
C GLU A 846 23.57 -16.69 -13.52
N THR A 847 24.71 -16.57 -14.17
CA THR A 847 24.76 -16.43 -15.63
C THR A 847 24.96 -17.75 -16.36
N ALA A 848 25.17 -18.86 -15.69
CA ALA A 848 25.40 -20.16 -16.33
C ALA A 848 24.24 -21.15 -16.22
N ALA A 849 23.20 -20.85 -15.45
CA ALA A 849 21.97 -21.65 -15.40
C ALA A 849 20.80 -20.84 -15.87
N LYS A 850 20.57 -20.88 -17.15
CA LYS A 850 19.51 -20.39 -17.90
C LYS A 850 18.07 -20.37 -17.45
#